data_c5de43d1c6ed5162181387d36532c349
#
_entry.id   c5de43d1c6ed5162181387d36532c349
#
_cell.length_a   1.000
_cell.length_b   1.000
_cell.length_c   1.000
_cell.angle_alpha   90.00
_cell.angle_beta   90.00
_cell.angle_gamma   90.00
#
_symmetry.space_group_name_H-M   'P 1'
#
loop_
_entity.id
_entity.type
_entity.pdbx_description
1 polymer ?
#
loop_
_entity_poly.entity_id
_entity_poly.type
_entity_poly.pdbx_seq_one_letter_code
_entity_poly.pdbx_strand_id
1 'polypeptide(L)'
;MAACIKGIFKRYIFKSDSGYVIGLFKVKETNNNDLDDFIDHTITFTGYFHELTLDDTYLFNGSLVEHEKYGRQFQVDSYERVLPEEKDATIEFLSSGLFKGIGEKTAEKIVSYLGKDTLTTILENPSNLLLIPGITNKQINILNKTLTEYEASYRTIVSLGELGFSTRDSLLIYNKYKEKTTTILNDNIYLFYEDILEITFKKVDTIAIKSGLLPNDIRRIEAAILYAINEVCNLLGHSYLFKEEIMNYVVRILGERITIEEFNSALVELEKDSKIIRINEKYYLTAMYEAERNISRRCGYLMRIPDIISKKLDSTIASVEKHFDCFYNQDQLNAIKLSYTKNILVVTGGPGTGKTTIIKAICELYKEINKLSYEKLTEQIALLAPTGRASKRISESTNLPACTIHRFLKWNKENNKFAINEYHKSDVSFVIVDEFSMVDTYLFDSLLKGLRYDTKLVLVGDYNQLPSVGPGEILKDMIESNSLNVVSLKELYRQKENSNIISLAYQINDNQIDEAIFNQKEDLIFIPTPVNHVTDKILEIAREDTSHTMQVLAPMYKTLNGIDMINHSLQEVYNPKSKNKKELVINGVIFRENDKVIQLSNMPDENVFNGDIGIITEIYNGSKKEIYIDFDGNTVRYTPANFQKFKHAYAISIHKSQGSEFDTVLIPLVNQYGKMLYRKLIYTAVTRAKKKLYLVGEISALEKAIQNNDVNLRRTTLKEMLIENIKNV
;
A
#
# COMPACT_ATOMS: atom_id res chain seq x y z
N MET A 1 15.73 -7.47 -33.08
CA MET A 1 16.66 -8.28 -32.26
C MET A 1 17.00 -7.48 -31.05
N ALA A 2 17.16 -8.09 -29.88
CA ALA A 2 17.64 -7.37 -28.72
C ALA A 2 19.02 -6.77 -29.01
N ALA A 3 19.20 -5.51 -28.64
CA ALA A 3 20.51 -4.87 -28.80
C ALA A 3 21.47 -5.39 -27.73
N CYS A 4 22.74 -5.53 -28.05
CA CYS A 4 23.76 -5.96 -27.12
C CYS A 4 24.93 -4.95 -27.15
N ILE A 5 25.42 -4.57 -25.97
CA ILE A 5 26.62 -3.76 -25.80
C ILE A 5 27.60 -4.47 -24.88
N LYS A 6 28.85 -4.56 -25.27
CA LYS A 6 29.97 -5.02 -24.43
C LYS A 6 30.85 -3.83 -24.09
N GLY A 7 31.25 -3.71 -22.82
CA GLY A 7 32.04 -2.57 -22.40
C GLY A 7 32.36 -2.59 -20.93
N ILE A 8 32.74 -1.44 -20.39
CA ILE A 8 33.30 -1.29 -19.05
C ILE A 8 32.36 -0.44 -18.20
N PHE A 9 32.01 -0.92 -16.99
CA PHE A 9 31.26 -0.16 -16.02
C PHE A 9 32.14 0.92 -15.36
N LYS A 10 31.71 2.18 -15.44
CA LYS A 10 32.52 3.30 -14.96
C LYS A 10 32.11 3.85 -13.60
N ARG A 11 30.82 4.02 -13.35
CA ARG A 11 30.33 4.47 -12.03
C ARG A 11 28.84 4.36 -11.90
N TYR A 12 28.38 4.29 -10.66
CA TYR A 12 26.98 4.49 -10.31
C TYR A 12 26.61 5.98 -10.38
N ILE A 13 25.44 6.29 -10.92
CA ILE A 13 24.76 7.58 -10.77
C ILE A 13 23.73 7.45 -9.65
N PHE A 14 23.05 6.30 -9.61
CA PHE A 14 22.05 5.95 -8.60
C PHE A 14 22.05 4.42 -8.41
N LYS A 15 21.92 3.99 -7.16
CA LYS A 15 21.75 2.57 -6.79
C LYS A 15 20.71 2.50 -5.69
N SER A 16 19.65 1.69 -5.91
CA SER A 16 18.64 1.38 -4.89
C SER A 16 18.99 0.09 -4.15
N ASP A 17 18.44 -0.09 -2.95
CA ASP A 17 18.60 -1.34 -2.20
C ASP A 17 17.86 -2.53 -2.87
N SER A 18 16.90 -2.24 -3.76
CA SER A 18 16.23 -3.25 -4.60
C SER A 18 17.07 -3.72 -5.79
N GLY A 19 18.31 -3.24 -5.94
CA GLY A 19 19.22 -3.58 -7.02
C GLY A 19 19.00 -2.80 -8.32
N TYR A 20 18.09 -1.80 -8.35
CA TYR A 20 17.96 -0.93 -9.51
C TYR A 20 19.11 0.06 -9.58
N VAL A 21 19.77 0.13 -10.74
CA VAL A 21 20.95 0.94 -10.97
C VAL A 21 20.74 1.87 -12.15
N ILE A 22 21.24 3.09 -12.01
CA ILE A 22 21.54 4.00 -13.11
C ILE A 22 23.05 4.25 -13.05
N GLY A 23 23.75 4.01 -14.15
CA GLY A 23 25.19 4.13 -14.19
C GLY A 23 25.75 4.59 -15.53
N LEU A 24 27.06 4.78 -15.58
CA LEU A 24 27.79 5.07 -16.81
C LEU A 24 28.56 3.85 -17.26
N PHE A 25 28.40 3.52 -18.55
CA PHE A 25 29.02 2.37 -19.21
C PHE A 25 29.80 2.82 -20.43
N LYS A 26 31.07 2.48 -20.50
CA LYS A 26 31.90 2.77 -21.66
C LYS A 26 31.75 1.62 -22.65
N VAL A 27 31.07 1.85 -23.75
CA VAL A 27 30.84 0.86 -24.79
C VAL A 27 32.14 0.55 -25.51
N LYS A 28 32.45 -0.74 -25.75
CA LYS A 28 33.57 -1.20 -26.52
C LYS A 28 33.14 -1.88 -27.83
N GLU A 29 32.06 -2.66 -27.77
CA GLU A 29 31.50 -3.39 -28.88
C GLU A 29 29.96 -3.35 -28.82
N THR A 30 29.32 -3.39 -29.98
CA THR A 30 27.85 -3.50 -30.07
C THR A 30 27.46 -4.31 -31.30
N ASN A 31 26.27 -4.91 -31.25
CA ASN A 31 25.64 -5.59 -32.39
C ASN A 31 24.53 -4.74 -33.06
N ASN A 32 24.40 -3.48 -32.68
CA ASN A 32 23.33 -2.60 -33.16
C ASN A 32 23.91 -1.30 -33.73
N ASN A 33 23.67 -1.04 -35.01
CA ASN A 33 24.17 0.14 -35.71
C ASN A 33 23.72 1.47 -35.09
N ASP A 34 22.56 1.52 -34.40
CA ASP A 34 22.07 2.72 -33.69
C ASP A 34 22.92 3.10 -32.48
N LEU A 35 23.84 2.21 -32.07
CA LEU A 35 24.75 2.34 -30.95
C LEU A 35 26.21 2.53 -31.36
N ASP A 36 26.52 2.52 -32.65
CA ASP A 36 27.88 2.67 -33.17
C ASP A 36 28.53 4.01 -32.73
N ASP A 37 27.73 5.07 -32.61
CA ASP A 37 28.19 6.39 -32.14
C ASP A 37 28.68 6.36 -30.70
N PHE A 38 28.34 5.33 -29.93
CA PHE A 38 28.76 5.18 -28.54
C PHE A 38 30.03 4.31 -28.37
N ILE A 39 30.56 3.71 -29.43
CA ILE A 39 31.80 2.93 -29.32
C ILE A 39 32.92 3.84 -28.83
N ASP A 40 33.65 3.40 -27.80
CA ASP A 40 34.65 4.14 -27.01
C ASP A 40 34.12 5.36 -26.25
N HIS A 41 32.82 5.61 -26.28
CA HIS A 41 32.14 6.65 -25.50
C HIS A 41 31.31 6.05 -24.35
N THR A 42 30.91 6.92 -23.45
CA THR A 42 30.06 6.50 -22.31
C THR A 42 28.57 6.69 -22.62
N ILE A 43 27.78 5.64 -22.38
CA ILE A 43 26.32 5.70 -22.40
C ILE A 43 25.78 5.55 -20.96
N THR A 44 24.70 6.24 -20.66
CA THR A 44 23.96 5.98 -19.42
C THR A 44 23.15 4.70 -19.58
N PHE A 45 23.25 3.80 -18.63
CA PHE A 45 22.41 2.59 -18.61
C PHE A 45 21.52 2.55 -17.39
N THR A 46 20.42 1.82 -17.49
CA THR A 46 19.46 1.57 -16.42
C THR A 46 19.07 0.10 -16.39
N GLY A 47 18.86 -0.46 -15.21
CA GLY A 47 18.44 -1.86 -15.07
C GLY A 47 18.59 -2.37 -13.65
N TYR A 48 18.37 -3.67 -13.47
CA TYR A 48 18.57 -4.35 -12.19
C TYR A 48 19.87 -5.14 -12.23
N PHE A 49 20.70 -4.92 -11.20
CA PHE A 49 22.01 -5.56 -11.10
C PHE A 49 22.25 -6.03 -9.67
N HIS A 50 22.92 -7.15 -9.50
CA HIS A 50 23.33 -7.63 -8.18
C HIS A 50 24.40 -6.72 -7.61
N GLU A 51 25.55 -6.68 -8.27
CA GLU A 51 26.66 -5.80 -7.95
C GLU A 51 27.48 -5.61 -9.21
N LEU A 52 27.71 -4.35 -9.58
CA LEU A 52 28.62 -4.02 -10.66
C LEU A 52 29.93 -3.51 -10.03
N THR A 53 31.03 -4.11 -10.45
CA THR A 53 32.35 -3.68 -10.01
C THR A 53 32.88 -2.61 -10.96
N LEU A 54 33.46 -1.55 -10.43
CA LEU A 54 34.08 -0.50 -11.22
C LEU A 54 35.18 -1.08 -12.11
N ASP A 55 35.22 -0.59 -13.34
CA ASP A 55 36.17 -0.94 -14.40
C ASP A 55 36.13 -2.39 -14.87
N ASP A 56 35.16 -3.18 -14.44
CA ASP A 56 34.89 -4.50 -14.97
C ASP A 56 34.17 -4.45 -16.33
N THR A 57 34.42 -5.48 -17.12
CA THR A 57 33.79 -5.67 -18.43
C THR A 57 32.49 -6.45 -18.29
N TYR A 58 31.42 -5.93 -18.90
CA TYR A 58 30.12 -6.56 -18.94
C TYR A 58 29.59 -6.60 -20.37
N LEU A 59 28.76 -7.61 -20.61
CA LEU A 59 27.90 -7.73 -21.79
C LEU A 59 26.48 -7.38 -21.32
N PHE A 60 25.90 -6.32 -21.84
CA PHE A 60 24.53 -5.90 -21.53
C PHE A 60 23.62 -6.22 -22.72
N ASN A 61 22.54 -6.96 -22.50
CA ASN A 61 21.46 -7.18 -23.43
C ASN A 61 20.27 -6.32 -23.08
N GLY A 62 19.69 -5.64 -24.06
CA GLY A 62 18.58 -4.73 -23.76
C GLY A 62 18.15 -3.91 -24.95
N SER A 63 17.72 -2.70 -24.73
CA SER A 63 17.24 -1.77 -25.75
C SER A 63 17.73 -0.36 -25.53
N LEU A 64 17.94 0.37 -26.62
CA LEU A 64 18.21 1.79 -26.59
C LEU A 64 16.88 2.52 -26.36
N VAL A 65 16.82 3.30 -25.29
CA VAL A 65 15.64 4.10 -24.89
C VAL A 65 16.03 5.56 -24.82
N GLU A 66 15.22 6.42 -25.37
CA GLU A 66 15.42 7.86 -25.25
C GLU A 66 14.69 8.37 -24.00
N HIS A 67 15.47 8.69 -22.98
CA HIS A 67 14.92 9.26 -21.75
C HIS A 67 14.85 10.80 -21.88
N GLU A 68 13.65 11.34 -21.73
CA GLU A 68 13.37 12.76 -22.01
C GLU A 68 14.22 13.77 -21.21
N LYS A 69 14.71 13.38 -20.05
CA LYS A 69 15.55 14.23 -19.18
C LYS A 69 17.05 13.96 -19.31
N TYR A 70 17.41 12.69 -19.62
CA TYR A 70 18.81 12.24 -19.55
C TYR A 70 19.33 11.76 -20.92
N GLY A 71 18.55 11.95 -22.00
CA GLY A 71 18.93 11.60 -23.35
C GLY A 71 18.89 10.08 -23.58
N ARG A 72 19.69 9.62 -24.56
CA ARG A 72 19.77 8.20 -24.90
C ARG A 72 20.35 7.40 -23.76
N GLN A 73 19.62 6.36 -23.34
CA GLN A 73 20.01 5.43 -22.29
C GLN A 73 19.86 4.01 -22.78
N PHE A 74 20.70 3.11 -22.30
CA PHE A 74 20.56 1.69 -22.57
C PHE A 74 19.82 1.03 -21.43
N GLN A 75 18.59 0.57 -21.69
CA GLN A 75 17.80 -0.19 -20.72
C GLN A 75 18.24 -1.63 -20.78
N VAL A 76 18.84 -2.13 -19.71
CA VAL A 76 19.38 -3.48 -19.60
C VAL A 76 18.31 -4.44 -19.10
N ASP A 77 18.03 -5.47 -19.87
CA ASP A 77 17.11 -6.56 -19.54
C ASP A 77 17.85 -7.73 -18.88
N SER A 78 19.05 -8.05 -19.38
CA SER A 78 19.95 -9.01 -18.78
C SER A 78 21.41 -8.59 -18.98
N TYR A 79 22.28 -9.08 -18.13
CA TYR A 79 23.70 -8.76 -18.21
C TYR A 79 24.54 -9.99 -17.92
N GLU A 80 25.73 -10.01 -18.54
CA GLU A 80 26.75 -10.99 -18.28
C GLU A 80 28.05 -10.27 -17.92
N ARG A 81 28.76 -10.76 -16.92
CA ARG A 81 30.09 -10.30 -16.65
C ARG A 81 31.06 -11.07 -17.52
N VAL A 82 31.85 -10.33 -18.28
CA VAL A 82 32.93 -10.89 -19.03
C VAL A 82 34.18 -10.91 -18.14
N LEU A 83 34.63 -12.10 -17.77
CA LEU A 83 35.89 -12.22 -17.05
C LEU A 83 37.00 -11.65 -17.92
N PRO A 84 37.90 -10.84 -17.38
CA PRO A 84 38.98 -10.26 -18.16
C PRO A 84 39.91 -11.35 -18.64
N GLU A 85 40.02 -11.46 -19.94
CA GLU A 85 41.00 -12.35 -20.63
C GLU A 85 42.32 -11.65 -20.88
N GLU A 86 42.32 -10.31 -20.85
CA GLU A 86 43.54 -9.52 -21.03
C GLU A 86 44.32 -9.40 -19.71
N LYS A 87 45.62 -9.50 -19.81
CA LYS A 87 46.56 -9.54 -18.69
C LYS A 87 46.42 -8.33 -17.75
N ASP A 88 46.36 -7.13 -18.31
CA ASP A 88 46.25 -5.88 -17.55
C ASP A 88 44.90 -5.73 -16.84
N ALA A 89 43.81 -6.11 -17.49
CA ALA A 89 42.47 -6.11 -16.92
C ALA A 89 42.32 -7.14 -15.76
N THR A 90 42.98 -8.28 -15.86
CA THR A 90 43.00 -9.28 -14.79
C THR A 90 43.80 -8.77 -13.54
N ILE A 91 44.90 -8.04 -13.79
CA ILE A 91 45.69 -7.41 -12.71
C ILE A 91 44.84 -6.36 -11.99
N GLU A 92 44.18 -5.48 -12.75
CA GLU A 92 43.30 -4.44 -12.21
C GLU A 92 42.14 -5.04 -11.38
N PHE A 93 41.52 -6.10 -11.89
CA PHE A 93 40.47 -6.82 -11.18
C PHE A 93 40.94 -7.42 -9.85
N LEU A 94 42.03 -8.15 -9.84
CA LEU A 94 42.56 -8.76 -8.61
C LEU A 94 43.04 -7.71 -7.58
N SER A 95 43.39 -6.51 -8.03
CA SER A 95 43.84 -5.39 -7.17
C SER A 95 42.74 -4.41 -6.78
N SER A 96 41.49 -4.60 -7.26
CA SER A 96 40.33 -3.67 -7.14
C SER A 96 39.79 -3.42 -5.71
N GLY A 97 40.48 -3.97 -4.66
CA GLY A 97 40.00 -3.84 -3.26
C GLY A 97 38.95 -4.88 -2.83
N LEU A 98 38.35 -5.61 -3.75
CA LEU A 98 37.52 -6.80 -3.48
C LEU A 98 38.29 -7.87 -2.72
N PHE A 99 39.57 -8.05 -3.07
CA PHE A 99 40.46 -9.04 -2.50
C PHE A 99 41.31 -8.40 -1.43
N LYS A 100 40.85 -8.36 -0.20
CA LYS A 100 41.57 -7.72 0.93
C LYS A 100 43.00 -8.26 1.08
N GLY A 101 43.97 -7.40 0.86
CA GLY A 101 45.41 -7.73 0.99
C GLY A 101 46.06 -8.22 -0.32
N ILE A 102 45.38 -8.10 -1.43
CA ILE A 102 45.94 -8.28 -2.77
C ILE A 102 46.10 -6.88 -3.39
N GLY A 103 47.32 -6.39 -3.44
CA GLY A 103 47.64 -5.14 -4.14
C GLY A 103 48.17 -5.43 -5.54
N GLU A 104 48.34 -4.36 -6.34
CA GLU A 104 48.74 -4.40 -7.74
C GLU A 104 49.95 -5.29 -8.00
N LYS A 105 51.04 -5.13 -7.21
CA LYS A 105 52.25 -5.96 -7.31
C LYS A 105 52.00 -7.46 -7.05
N THR A 106 51.05 -7.77 -6.19
CA THR A 106 50.68 -9.18 -5.92
C THR A 106 49.85 -9.74 -7.07
N ALA A 107 48.90 -8.95 -7.60
CA ALA A 107 48.12 -9.29 -8.74
C ALA A 107 48.98 -9.51 -10.00
N GLU A 108 49.94 -8.62 -10.27
CA GLU A 108 50.90 -8.76 -11.35
C GLU A 108 51.71 -10.08 -11.25
N LYS A 109 52.16 -10.46 -10.08
CA LYS A 109 52.86 -11.73 -9.88
C LYS A 109 51.97 -12.94 -10.21
N ILE A 110 50.72 -12.91 -9.71
CA ILE A 110 49.74 -13.98 -9.93
C ILE A 110 49.49 -14.15 -11.44
N VAL A 111 49.14 -13.06 -12.12
CA VAL A 111 48.79 -13.06 -13.53
C VAL A 111 50.03 -13.40 -14.40
N SER A 112 51.21 -12.94 -14.02
CA SER A 112 52.46 -13.29 -14.75
C SER A 112 52.81 -14.76 -14.64
N TYR A 113 52.44 -15.43 -13.55
CA TYR A 113 52.73 -16.83 -13.30
C TYR A 113 51.70 -17.77 -13.93
N LEU A 114 50.39 -17.42 -13.82
CA LEU A 114 49.27 -18.25 -14.27
C LEU A 114 48.81 -17.97 -15.72
N GLY A 115 49.19 -16.83 -16.28
CA GLY A 115 48.90 -16.50 -17.69
C GLY A 115 47.49 -15.97 -17.92
N LYS A 116 46.96 -16.20 -19.16
CA LYS A 116 45.64 -15.67 -19.56
C LYS A 116 44.49 -16.26 -18.81
N ASP A 117 44.58 -17.50 -18.36
CA ASP A 117 43.48 -18.23 -17.71
C ASP A 117 43.59 -18.13 -16.17
N THR A 118 44.19 -17.07 -15.65
CA THR A 118 44.46 -16.87 -14.21
C THR A 118 43.23 -17.11 -13.34
N LEU A 119 42.10 -16.52 -13.66
CA LEU A 119 40.89 -16.60 -12.81
C LEU A 119 40.30 -17.99 -12.86
N THR A 120 40.20 -18.60 -14.01
CA THR A 120 39.73 -19.99 -14.20
C THR A 120 40.66 -20.95 -13.46
N THR A 121 41.97 -20.78 -13.61
CA THR A 121 42.96 -21.60 -12.89
C THR A 121 42.88 -21.50 -11.39
N ILE A 122 42.60 -20.31 -10.84
CA ILE A 122 42.40 -20.12 -9.40
C ILE A 122 41.10 -20.81 -8.92
N LEU A 123 40.02 -20.74 -9.70
CA LEU A 123 38.75 -21.37 -9.38
C LEU A 123 38.81 -22.88 -9.42
N GLU A 124 39.43 -23.45 -10.49
CA GLU A 124 39.54 -24.90 -10.68
C GLU A 124 40.56 -25.55 -9.77
N ASN A 125 41.72 -24.89 -9.53
CA ASN A 125 42.77 -25.43 -8.72
C ASN A 125 43.54 -24.35 -7.91
N PRO A 126 43.00 -23.89 -6.76
CA PRO A 126 43.60 -22.87 -5.93
C PRO A 126 45.04 -23.21 -5.44
N SER A 127 45.37 -24.50 -5.45
CA SER A 127 46.71 -24.96 -5.02
C SER A 127 47.83 -24.46 -5.90
N ASN A 128 47.51 -24.07 -7.16
CA ASN A 128 48.50 -23.47 -8.10
C ASN A 128 49.09 -22.15 -7.55
N LEU A 129 48.34 -21.45 -6.71
CA LEU A 129 48.81 -20.21 -6.05
C LEU A 129 49.92 -20.49 -5.04
N LEU A 130 50.02 -21.69 -4.46
CA LEU A 130 51.12 -22.08 -3.55
C LEU A 130 52.49 -22.11 -4.25
N LEU A 131 52.49 -22.28 -5.56
CA LEU A 131 53.71 -22.33 -6.35
C LEU A 131 54.29 -20.95 -6.66
N ILE A 132 53.55 -19.86 -6.31
CA ILE A 132 53.97 -18.50 -6.61
C ILE A 132 54.78 -17.92 -5.42
N PRO A 133 56.03 -17.57 -5.60
CA PRO A 133 56.86 -17.06 -4.52
C PRO A 133 56.34 -15.78 -3.89
N GLY A 134 56.14 -15.79 -2.55
CA GLY A 134 55.74 -14.63 -1.79
C GLY A 134 54.21 -14.41 -1.66
N ILE A 135 53.39 -15.37 -2.06
CA ILE A 135 51.96 -15.41 -1.77
C ILE A 135 51.73 -16.21 -0.50
N THR A 136 50.96 -15.64 0.42
CA THR A 136 50.67 -16.26 1.72
C THR A 136 49.40 -17.11 1.66
N ASN A 137 49.31 -18.14 2.50
CA ASN A 137 48.10 -18.98 2.63
C ASN A 137 46.83 -18.12 2.94
N LYS A 138 46.99 -17.00 3.66
CA LYS A 138 45.91 -16.07 3.93
C LYS A 138 45.40 -15.40 2.65
N GLN A 139 46.28 -14.99 1.76
CA GLN A 139 45.93 -14.39 0.47
C GLN A 139 45.30 -15.41 -0.46
N ILE A 140 45.78 -16.66 -0.48
CA ILE A 140 45.19 -17.75 -1.24
C ILE A 140 43.75 -18.02 -0.79
N ASN A 141 43.54 -18.11 0.51
CA ASN A 141 42.19 -18.32 1.05
C ASN A 141 41.22 -17.16 0.72
N ILE A 142 41.71 -15.92 0.79
CA ILE A 142 40.90 -14.73 0.42
C ILE A 142 40.57 -14.77 -1.07
N LEU A 143 41.52 -15.02 -1.95
CA LEU A 143 41.33 -15.11 -3.39
C LEU A 143 40.31 -16.20 -3.74
N ASN A 144 40.54 -17.41 -3.23
CA ASN A 144 39.62 -18.54 -3.52
C ASN A 144 38.24 -18.29 -3.00
N LYS A 145 38.09 -17.89 -1.73
CA LYS A 145 36.79 -17.63 -1.10
C LYS A 145 36.02 -16.53 -1.84
N THR A 146 36.65 -15.39 -2.09
CA THR A 146 36.01 -14.24 -2.73
C THR A 146 35.63 -14.53 -4.18
N LEU A 147 36.49 -15.20 -4.95
CA LEU A 147 36.17 -15.59 -6.32
C LEU A 147 35.03 -16.62 -6.39
N THR A 148 35.04 -17.62 -5.51
CA THR A 148 34.00 -18.65 -5.46
C THR A 148 32.64 -18.06 -5.07
N GLU A 149 32.59 -17.20 -4.02
CA GLU A 149 31.36 -16.51 -3.61
C GLU A 149 30.81 -15.61 -4.72
N TYR A 150 31.68 -14.93 -5.42
CA TYR A 150 31.32 -14.01 -6.49
C TYR A 150 30.76 -14.75 -7.72
N GLU A 151 31.39 -15.84 -8.13
CA GLU A 151 30.94 -16.67 -9.24
C GLU A 151 29.63 -17.40 -8.90
N ALA A 152 29.51 -17.94 -7.69
CA ALA A 152 28.32 -18.65 -7.25
C ALA A 152 27.07 -17.76 -7.25
N SER A 153 27.18 -16.51 -6.81
CA SER A 153 26.07 -15.56 -6.79
C SER A 153 25.58 -15.24 -8.21
N TYR A 154 26.51 -15.00 -9.10
CA TYR A 154 26.23 -14.69 -10.49
C TYR A 154 25.57 -15.86 -11.22
N ARG A 155 26.15 -17.07 -11.11
CA ARG A 155 25.58 -18.31 -11.69
C ARG A 155 24.15 -18.56 -11.22
N THR A 156 23.88 -18.34 -9.94
CA THR A 156 22.54 -18.51 -9.36
C THR A 156 21.54 -17.53 -9.98
N ILE A 157 21.89 -16.26 -10.13
CA ILE A 157 21.02 -15.25 -10.72
C ILE A 157 20.75 -15.55 -12.20
N VAL A 158 21.76 -15.96 -12.95
CA VAL A 158 21.63 -16.35 -14.37
C VAL A 158 20.72 -17.57 -14.50
N SER A 159 20.93 -18.61 -13.69
CA SER A 159 20.13 -19.83 -13.77
C SER A 159 18.64 -19.58 -13.40
N LEU A 160 18.35 -18.66 -12.46
CA LEU A 160 16.98 -18.21 -12.20
C LEU A 160 16.39 -17.49 -13.42
N GLY A 161 17.18 -16.69 -14.13
CA GLY A 161 16.80 -16.03 -15.38
C GLY A 161 16.45 -17.02 -16.48
N GLU A 162 17.25 -18.07 -16.67
CA GLU A 162 17.02 -19.15 -17.63
C GLU A 162 15.71 -19.90 -17.34
N LEU A 163 15.32 -20.02 -16.07
CA LEU A 163 14.04 -20.60 -15.68
C LEU A 163 12.85 -19.69 -15.97
N GLY A 164 13.07 -18.39 -16.25
CA GLY A 164 12.04 -17.44 -16.62
C GLY A 164 11.73 -16.40 -15.54
N PHE A 165 12.52 -16.29 -14.47
CA PHE A 165 12.44 -15.15 -13.54
C PHE A 165 13.05 -13.90 -14.19
N SER A 166 12.46 -12.73 -13.93
CA SER A 166 13.11 -11.48 -14.34
C SER A 166 14.38 -11.25 -13.52
N THR A 167 15.31 -10.44 -14.02
CA THR A 167 16.52 -10.07 -13.28
C THR A 167 16.19 -9.51 -11.89
N ARG A 168 15.12 -8.68 -11.81
CA ARG A 168 14.63 -8.16 -10.53
C ARG A 168 14.21 -9.28 -9.58
N ASP A 169 13.41 -10.24 -10.04
CA ASP A 169 12.95 -11.34 -9.18
C ASP A 169 14.11 -12.25 -8.76
N SER A 170 15.02 -12.54 -9.70
CA SER A 170 16.23 -13.33 -9.42
C SER A 170 17.09 -12.68 -8.33
N LEU A 171 17.20 -11.34 -8.35
CA LEU A 171 17.88 -10.58 -7.31
C LEU A 171 17.15 -10.62 -5.97
N LEU A 172 15.82 -10.49 -5.96
CA LEU A 172 15.02 -10.60 -4.74
C LEU A 172 15.16 -11.98 -4.12
N ILE A 173 15.07 -13.05 -4.92
CA ILE A 173 15.26 -14.44 -4.52
C ILE A 173 16.65 -14.63 -3.93
N TYR A 174 17.69 -14.23 -4.68
CA TYR A 174 19.07 -14.38 -4.21
C TYR A 174 19.35 -13.57 -2.94
N ASN A 175 18.84 -12.34 -2.86
CA ASN A 175 19.02 -11.50 -1.66
C ASN A 175 18.38 -12.12 -0.42
N LYS A 176 17.25 -12.80 -0.57
CA LYS A 176 16.53 -13.48 0.51
C LYS A 176 17.24 -14.74 0.98
N TYR A 177 17.67 -15.59 0.03
CA TYR A 177 18.12 -16.96 0.33
C TYR A 177 19.63 -17.16 0.20
N LYS A 178 20.33 -16.25 -0.49
CA LYS A 178 21.78 -16.33 -0.75
C LYS A 178 22.17 -17.71 -1.31
N GLU A 179 23.14 -18.36 -0.73
CA GLU A 179 23.66 -19.68 -1.13
C GLU A 179 22.61 -20.80 -1.07
N LYS A 180 21.55 -20.63 -0.28
CA LYS A 180 20.45 -21.60 -0.17
C LYS A 180 19.49 -21.55 -1.35
N THR A 181 19.61 -20.59 -2.26
CA THR A 181 18.68 -20.40 -3.38
C THR A 181 18.49 -21.67 -4.20
N THR A 182 19.59 -22.30 -4.60
CA THR A 182 19.54 -23.53 -5.41
C THR A 182 18.91 -24.71 -4.66
N THR A 183 19.18 -24.83 -3.37
CA THR A 183 18.56 -25.86 -2.53
C THR A 183 17.05 -25.66 -2.46
N ILE A 184 16.60 -24.43 -2.18
CA ILE A 184 15.18 -24.09 -2.10
C ILE A 184 14.47 -24.25 -3.45
N LEU A 185 15.12 -23.88 -4.54
CA LEU A 185 14.61 -24.06 -5.90
C LEU A 185 14.29 -25.55 -6.18
N ASN A 186 15.17 -26.45 -5.76
CA ASN A 186 15.01 -27.88 -5.96
C ASN A 186 14.02 -28.52 -4.96
N ASP A 187 14.05 -28.08 -3.70
CA ASP A 187 13.22 -28.65 -2.64
C ASP A 187 11.78 -28.16 -2.74
N ASN A 188 11.58 -26.83 -2.80
CA ASN A 188 10.26 -26.22 -2.93
C ASN A 188 10.31 -24.82 -3.52
N ILE A 189 10.15 -24.72 -4.83
CA ILE A 189 10.14 -23.44 -5.58
C ILE A 189 9.04 -22.47 -5.08
N TYR A 190 7.95 -22.97 -4.51
CA TYR A 190 6.84 -22.11 -4.06
C TYR A 190 7.18 -21.26 -2.83
N LEU A 191 8.26 -21.57 -2.10
CA LEU A 191 8.78 -20.70 -1.05
C LEU A 191 9.16 -19.31 -1.58
N PHE A 192 9.49 -19.20 -2.86
CA PHE A 192 9.73 -17.88 -3.49
C PHE A 192 8.49 -17.00 -3.50
N TYR A 193 7.31 -17.58 -3.66
CA TYR A 193 6.02 -16.88 -3.52
C TYR A 193 5.67 -16.63 -2.04
N GLU A 194 5.88 -17.61 -1.17
CA GLU A 194 5.48 -17.53 0.23
C GLU A 194 6.28 -16.48 1.01
N ASP A 195 7.57 -16.38 0.75
CA ASP A 195 8.51 -15.56 1.52
C ASP A 195 8.85 -14.20 0.88
N ILE A 196 8.51 -13.98 -0.40
CA ILE A 196 8.84 -12.77 -1.14
C ILE A 196 7.56 -12.17 -1.74
N LEU A 197 7.11 -11.07 -1.14
CA LEU A 197 5.81 -10.43 -1.40
C LEU A 197 5.63 -9.98 -2.85
N GLU A 198 6.73 -9.60 -3.54
CA GLU A 198 6.73 -9.14 -4.92
C GLU A 198 6.61 -10.25 -5.95
N ILE A 199 6.80 -11.51 -5.54
CA ILE A 199 6.74 -12.67 -6.42
C ILE A 199 5.35 -13.30 -6.32
N THR A 200 4.63 -13.35 -7.44
CA THR A 200 3.25 -13.85 -7.47
C THR A 200 3.20 -15.37 -7.62
N PHE A 201 2.21 -16.02 -7.00
CA PHE A 201 1.94 -17.45 -7.17
C PHE A 201 1.90 -17.87 -8.65
N LYS A 202 1.14 -17.15 -9.48
CA LYS A 202 0.98 -17.46 -10.91
C LYS A 202 2.31 -17.52 -11.67
N LYS A 203 3.25 -16.64 -11.32
CA LYS A 203 4.57 -16.62 -11.94
C LYS A 203 5.38 -17.86 -11.56
N VAL A 204 5.43 -18.15 -10.25
CA VAL A 204 6.14 -19.34 -9.75
C VAL A 204 5.53 -20.60 -10.28
N ASP A 205 4.20 -20.74 -10.28
CA ASP A 205 3.49 -21.91 -10.79
C ASP A 205 3.77 -22.14 -12.30
N THR A 206 3.77 -21.07 -13.10
CA THR A 206 4.11 -21.16 -14.53
C THR A 206 5.53 -21.68 -14.73
N ILE A 207 6.49 -21.22 -13.93
CA ILE A 207 7.89 -21.64 -14.01
C ILE A 207 8.02 -23.09 -13.52
N ALA A 208 7.41 -23.44 -12.40
CA ALA A 208 7.45 -24.78 -11.83
C ALA A 208 6.96 -25.85 -12.82
N ILE A 209 5.80 -25.61 -13.44
CA ILE A 209 5.25 -26.54 -14.44
C ILE A 209 6.17 -26.64 -15.67
N LYS A 210 6.70 -25.52 -16.18
CA LYS A 210 7.67 -25.51 -17.29
C LYS A 210 8.96 -26.27 -16.94
N SER A 211 9.37 -26.24 -15.69
CA SER A 211 10.55 -26.97 -15.17
C SER A 211 10.27 -28.45 -14.92
N GLY A 212 9.06 -28.94 -15.21
CA GLY A 212 8.71 -30.35 -15.12
C GLY A 212 8.07 -30.80 -13.82
N LEU A 213 7.61 -29.87 -12.97
CA LEU A 213 6.84 -30.23 -11.77
C LEU A 213 5.50 -30.86 -12.18
N LEU A 214 5.12 -31.96 -11.53
CA LEU A 214 3.86 -32.63 -11.82
C LEU A 214 2.66 -31.77 -11.44
N PRO A 215 1.57 -31.78 -12.22
CA PRO A 215 0.38 -30.99 -11.95
C PRO A 215 -0.25 -31.23 -10.57
N ASN A 216 -0.16 -32.44 -10.05
CA ASN A 216 -0.68 -32.85 -8.75
C ASN A 216 0.40 -32.92 -7.65
N ASP A 217 1.54 -32.28 -7.84
CA ASP A 217 2.58 -32.19 -6.79
C ASP A 217 2.01 -31.53 -5.54
N ILE A 218 2.28 -32.16 -4.37
CA ILE A 218 1.74 -31.72 -3.09
C ILE A 218 2.13 -30.27 -2.77
N ARG A 219 3.36 -29.85 -3.07
CA ARG A 219 3.88 -28.48 -2.85
C ARG A 219 3.10 -27.47 -3.66
N ARG A 220 2.67 -27.81 -4.88
CA ARG A 220 1.83 -26.98 -5.76
C ARG A 220 0.45 -26.80 -5.12
N ILE A 221 -0.16 -27.87 -4.60
CA ILE A 221 -1.48 -27.84 -3.96
C ILE A 221 -1.42 -27.01 -2.67
N GLU A 222 -0.39 -27.21 -1.85
CA GLU A 222 -0.16 -26.42 -0.63
C GLU A 222 -0.07 -24.91 -0.94
N ALA A 223 0.78 -24.51 -1.88
CA ALA A 223 0.93 -23.14 -2.27
C ALA A 223 -0.36 -22.54 -2.86
N ALA A 224 -1.12 -23.34 -3.63
CA ALA A 224 -2.42 -22.93 -4.15
C ALA A 224 -3.47 -22.75 -3.06
N ILE A 225 -3.45 -23.56 -2.00
CA ILE A 225 -4.32 -23.40 -0.83
C ILE A 225 -4.00 -22.09 -0.11
N LEU A 226 -2.73 -21.82 0.18
CA LEU A 226 -2.29 -20.57 0.82
C LEU A 226 -2.69 -19.36 -0.04
N TYR A 227 -2.46 -19.42 -1.35
CA TYR A 227 -2.85 -18.38 -2.28
C TYR A 227 -4.37 -18.20 -2.30
N ALA A 228 -5.16 -19.28 -2.34
CA ALA A 228 -6.62 -19.22 -2.34
C ALA A 228 -7.16 -18.54 -1.08
N ILE A 229 -6.67 -18.91 0.10
CA ILE A 229 -7.11 -18.30 1.37
C ILE A 229 -6.73 -16.82 1.38
N ASN A 230 -5.49 -16.49 1.02
CA ASN A 230 -5.03 -15.11 1.00
C ASN A 230 -5.83 -14.23 0.02
N GLU A 231 -6.00 -14.67 -1.21
CA GLU A 231 -6.72 -13.91 -2.25
C GLU A 231 -8.19 -13.69 -1.90
N VAL A 232 -8.89 -14.75 -1.50
CA VAL A 232 -10.33 -14.66 -1.19
C VAL A 232 -10.56 -13.85 0.08
N CYS A 233 -9.72 -14.02 1.12
CA CYS A 233 -9.82 -13.24 2.34
C CYS A 233 -9.56 -11.75 2.06
N ASN A 234 -8.55 -11.41 1.26
CA ASN A 234 -8.30 -10.02 0.87
C ASN A 234 -9.42 -9.43 0.00
N LEU A 235 -9.94 -10.20 -0.96
CA LEU A 235 -10.99 -9.75 -1.85
C LEU A 235 -12.32 -9.50 -1.14
N LEU A 236 -12.71 -10.40 -0.23
CA LEU A 236 -14.00 -10.37 0.46
C LEU A 236 -13.92 -9.79 1.88
N GLY A 237 -12.72 -9.51 2.38
CA GLY A 237 -12.48 -8.99 3.73
C GLY A 237 -12.68 -10.04 4.84
N HIS A 238 -12.67 -11.32 4.50
CA HIS A 238 -12.83 -12.42 5.48
C HIS A 238 -11.55 -12.67 6.27
N SER A 239 -11.68 -13.17 7.50
CA SER A 239 -10.54 -13.67 8.28
C SER A 239 -10.29 -15.16 8.05
N TYR A 240 -11.29 -15.91 7.58
CA TYR A 240 -11.21 -17.35 7.35
C TYR A 240 -12.11 -17.80 6.19
N LEU A 241 -11.85 -19.00 5.70
CA LEU A 241 -12.68 -19.70 4.73
C LEU A 241 -13.10 -21.07 5.25
N PHE A 242 -14.15 -21.63 4.64
CA PHE A 242 -14.53 -23.03 4.81
C PHE A 242 -13.83 -23.91 3.78
N LYS A 243 -13.66 -25.20 4.12
CA LYS A 243 -12.94 -26.17 3.31
C LYS A 243 -13.40 -26.23 1.85
N GLU A 244 -14.72 -26.25 1.63
CA GLU A 244 -15.32 -26.34 0.30
C GLU A 244 -15.00 -25.11 -0.56
N GLU A 245 -14.97 -23.92 0.05
CA GLU A 245 -14.63 -22.68 -0.65
C GLU A 245 -13.17 -22.69 -1.09
N ILE A 246 -12.27 -23.15 -0.22
CA ILE A 246 -10.84 -23.28 -0.53
C ILE A 246 -10.67 -24.25 -1.68
N MET A 247 -11.27 -25.44 -1.60
CA MET A 247 -11.18 -26.45 -2.65
C MET A 247 -11.67 -25.94 -4.00
N ASN A 248 -12.85 -25.30 -4.04
CA ASN A 248 -13.42 -24.74 -5.26
C ASN A 248 -12.51 -23.70 -5.89
N TYR A 249 -11.84 -22.88 -5.07
CA TYR A 249 -10.95 -21.84 -5.55
C TYR A 249 -9.63 -22.45 -6.06
N VAL A 250 -9.07 -23.43 -5.36
CA VAL A 250 -7.84 -24.15 -5.74
C VAL A 250 -8.03 -24.85 -7.09
N VAL A 251 -9.14 -25.59 -7.26
CA VAL A 251 -9.47 -26.22 -8.55
C VAL A 251 -9.56 -25.21 -9.69
N ARG A 252 -10.16 -24.04 -9.41
CA ARG A 252 -10.26 -22.95 -10.40
C ARG A 252 -8.90 -22.35 -10.75
N ILE A 253 -8.00 -22.18 -9.78
CA ILE A 253 -6.66 -21.60 -9.98
C ILE A 253 -5.79 -22.56 -10.77
N LEU A 254 -5.75 -23.82 -10.37
CA LEU A 254 -4.86 -24.82 -10.96
C LEU A 254 -5.38 -25.32 -12.31
N GLY A 255 -6.66 -25.12 -12.62
CA GLY A 255 -7.29 -25.54 -13.89
C GLY A 255 -7.39 -27.05 -14.07
N GLU A 256 -7.15 -27.83 -13.02
CA GLU A 256 -7.07 -29.29 -13.05
C GLU A 256 -7.92 -29.92 -11.93
N ARG A 257 -8.30 -31.17 -12.14
CA ARG A 257 -9.01 -31.95 -11.10
C ARG A 257 -7.98 -32.47 -10.09
N ILE A 258 -8.13 -31.96 -8.86
CA ILE A 258 -7.44 -32.48 -7.68
C ILE A 258 -8.38 -33.40 -6.95
N THR A 259 -7.89 -34.54 -6.50
CA THR A 259 -8.67 -35.45 -5.66
C THR A 259 -8.88 -34.90 -4.26
N ILE A 260 -9.93 -35.36 -3.60
CA ILE A 260 -10.22 -34.93 -2.21
C ILE A 260 -9.10 -35.40 -1.29
N GLU A 261 -8.49 -36.58 -1.57
CA GLU A 261 -7.38 -37.14 -0.80
C GLU A 261 -6.12 -36.24 -0.90
N GLU A 262 -5.72 -35.83 -2.12
CA GLU A 262 -4.58 -34.93 -2.34
C GLU A 262 -4.78 -33.59 -1.62
N PHE A 263 -5.98 -33.02 -1.75
CA PHE A 263 -6.33 -31.76 -1.08
C PHE A 263 -6.28 -31.89 0.45
N ASN A 264 -6.84 -32.97 1.00
CA ASN A 264 -6.82 -33.21 2.45
C ASN A 264 -5.40 -33.44 2.97
N SER A 265 -4.57 -34.15 2.23
CA SER A 265 -3.16 -34.38 2.60
C SER A 265 -2.41 -33.05 2.66
N ALA A 266 -2.60 -32.15 1.66
CA ALA A 266 -2.00 -30.84 1.66
C ALA A 266 -2.48 -29.96 2.84
N LEU A 267 -3.77 -30.00 3.18
CA LEU A 267 -4.28 -29.28 4.36
C LEU A 267 -3.61 -29.76 5.66
N VAL A 268 -3.45 -31.08 5.83
CA VAL A 268 -2.81 -31.65 7.03
C VAL A 268 -1.35 -31.24 7.15
N GLU A 269 -0.59 -31.24 6.05
CA GLU A 269 0.80 -30.80 6.08
C GLU A 269 0.90 -29.28 6.37
N LEU A 270 0.03 -28.43 5.79
CA LEU A 270 -0.01 -27.00 6.09
C LEU A 270 -0.39 -26.70 7.55
N GLU A 271 -1.29 -27.49 8.17
CA GLU A 271 -1.61 -27.40 9.59
C GLU A 271 -0.38 -27.78 10.45
N LYS A 272 0.29 -28.86 10.11
CA LYS A 272 1.50 -29.35 10.79
C LYS A 272 2.66 -28.35 10.72
N ASP A 273 2.83 -27.72 9.55
CA ASP A 273 3.83 -26.67 9.32
C ASP A 273 3.42 -25.33 9.95
N SER A 274 2.25 -25.28 10.58
CA SER A 274 1.70 -24.06 11.19
C SER A 274 1.54 -22.88 10.21
N LYS A 275 1.35 -23.15 8.92
CA LYS A 275 1.04 -22.15 7.90
C LYS A 275 -0.43 -21.75 7.90
N ILE A 276 -1.29 -22.71 8.25
CA ILE A 276 -2.72 -22.51 8.49
C ILE A 276 -3.12 -23.00 9.88
N ILE A 277 -4.19 -22.41 10.40
CA ILE A 277 -4.83 -22.84 11.65
C ILE A 277 -6.25 -23.24 11.35
N ARG A 278 -6.64 -24.41 11.85
CA ARG A 278 -8.02 -24.90 11.79
C ARG A 278 -8.68 -24.81 13.16
N ILE A 279 -9.80 -24.09 13.22
CA ILE A 279 -10.67 -24.06 14.40
C ILE A 279 -12.06 -24.53 13.97
N ASN A 280 -12.46 -25.69 14.40
CA ASN A 280 -13.66 -26.39 13.90
C ASN A 280 -13.60 -26.55 12.37
N GLU A 281 -14.50 -25.92 11.63
CA GLU A 281 -14.55 -25.96 10.16
C GLU A 281 -13.94 -24.70 9.49
N LYS A 282 -13.40 -23.77 10.29
CA LYS A 282 -12.82 -22.52 9.83
C LYS A 282 -11.31 -22.68 9.61
N TYR A 283 -10.83 -22.31 8.42
CA TYR A 283 -9.41 -22.34 8.05
C TYR A 283 -8.87 -20.91 7.90
N TYR A 284 -7.82 -20.62 8.62
CA TYR A 284 -7.15 -19.29 8.69
C TYR A 284 -5.73 -19.41 8.17
N LEU A 285 -5.23 -18.34 7.52
CA LEU A 285 -3.78 -18.14 7.54
C LEU A 285 -3.34 -17.89 8.99
N THR A 286 -2.26 -18.52 9.42
CA THR A 286 -1.75 -18.39 10.80
C THR A 286 -1.56 -16.94 11.21
N ALA A 287 -1.01 -16.11 10.32
CA ALA A 287 -0.82 -14.68 10.58
C ALA A 287 -2.14 -13.93 10.88
N MET A 288 -3.25 -14.31 10.21
CA MET A 288 -4.55 -13.71 10.44
C MET A 288 -5.14 -14.10 11.80
N TYR A 289 -5.11 -15.39 12.11
CA TYR A 289 -5.60 -15.88 13.40
C TYR A 289 -4.84 -15.28 14.58
N GLU A 290 -3.50 -15.24 14.47
CA GLU A 290 -2.65 -14.64 15.49
C GLU A 290 -2.88 -13.12 15.62
N ALA A 291 -3.17 -12.41 14.53
CA ALA A 291 -3.51 -10.99 14.57
C ALA A 291 -4.82 -10.76 15.36
N GLU A 292 -5.90 -11.49 15.04
CA GLU A 292 -7.17 -11.36 15.79
C GLU A 292 -6.98 -11.75 17.28
N ARG A 293 -6.22 -12.82 17.54
CA ARG A 293 -5.91 -13.26 18.90
C ARG A 293 -5.11 -12.24 19.69
N ASN A 294 -4.11 -11.62 19.07
CA ASN A 294 -3.29 -10.57 19.70
C ASN A 294 -4.12 -9.31 19.99
N ILE A 295 -4.95 -8.89 19.05
CA ILE A 295 -5.89 -7.77 19.24
C ILE A 295 -6.80 -8.05 20.44
N SER A 296 -7.42 -9.22 20.48
CA SER A 296 -8.33 -9.59 21.57
C SER A 296 -7.62 -9.63 22.94
N ARG A 297 -6.43 -10.23 23.02
CA ARG A 297 -5.62 -10.28 24.24
C ARG A 297 -5.21 -8.87 24.71
N ARG A 298 -4.82 -8.01 23.78
CA ARG A 298 -4.43 -6.64 24.08
C ARG A 298 -5.59 -5.84 24.62
N CYS A 299 -6.76 -5.92 23.98
CA CYS A 299 -7.98 -5.29 24.46
C CYS A 299 -8.35 -5.78 25.87
N GLY A 300 -8.30 -7.11 26.09
CA GLY A 300 -8.54 -7.71 27.40
C GLY A 300 -7.57 -7.19 28.49
N TYR A 301 -6.28 -7.04 28.13
CA TYR A 301 -5.30 -6.47 29.08
C TYR A 301 -5.66 -5.03 29.43
N LEU A 302 -5.95 -4.16 28.45
CA LEU A 302 -6.28 -2.75 28.69
C LEU A 302 -7.58 -2.57 29.50
N MET A 303 -8.54 -3.48 29.33
CA MET A 303 -9.78 -3.48 30.13
C MET A 303 -9.56 -3.83 31.60
N ARG A 304 -8.48 -4.56 31.94
CA ARG A 304 -8.13 -4.94 33.32
C ARG A 304 -7.31 -3.91 34.06
N ILE A 305 -6.69 -2.95 33.35
CA ILE A 305 -5.96 -1.87 34.01
C ILE A 305 -6.97 -1.02 34.80
N PRO A 306 -6.71 -0.73 36.09
CA PRO A 306 -7.60 0.06 36.90
C PRO A 306 -7.93 1.42 36.31
N ASP A 307 -9.17 1.87 36.55
CA ASP A 307 -9.63 3.17 36.07
C ASP A 307 -8.85 4.33 36.74
N ILE A 308 -8.56 5.34 35.94
CA ILE A 308 -7.92 6.56 36.45
C ILE A 308 -9.00 7.45 37.11
N ILE A 309 -8.88 7.70 38.41
CA ILE A 309 -9.79 8.56 39.14
C ILE A 309 -9.13 9.93 39.35
N SER A 310 -9.80 10.99 38.90
CA SER A 310 -9.35 12.37 39.12
C SER A 310 -10.49 13.20 39.70
N LYS A 311 -10.29 13.77 40.89
CA LYS A 311 -11.24 14.69 41.52
C LYS A 311 -11.43 16.01 40.75
N LYS A 312 -10.52 16.31 39.82
CA LYS A 312 -10.54 17.54 39.01
C LYS A 312 -11.16 17.32 37.61
N LEU A 313 -11.59 16.11 37.30
CA LEU A 313 -12.03 15.77 35.93
C LEU A 313 -13.17 16.70 35.47
N ASP A 314 -14.25 16.79 36.23
CA ASP A 314 -15.41 17.60 35.84
C ASP A 314 -15.08 19.11 35.78
N SER A 315 -14.29 19.62 36.73
CA SER A 315 -13.85 21.02 36.68
C SER A 315 -12.93 21.32 35.50
N THR A 316 -12.09 20.37 35.10
CA THR A 316 -11.22 20.54 33.91
C THR A 316 -12.03 20.45 32.63
N ILE A 317 -13.04 19.58 32.54
CA ILE A 317 -13.95 19.54 31.39
C ILE A 317 -14.66 20.87 31.21
N ALA A 318 -15.17 21.46 32.31
CA ALA A 318 -15.78 22.79 32.25
C ALA A 318 -14.80 23.90 31.84
N SER A 319 -13.51 23.78 32.18
CA SER A 319 -12.45 24.65 31.66
C SER A 319 -12.25 24.49 30.14
N VAL A 320 -12.26 23.24 29.65
CA VAL A 320 -12.14 22.93 28.23
C VAL A 320 -13.34 23.46 27.44
N GLU A 321 -14.58 23.34 27.95
CA GLU A 321 -15.77 23.92 27.33
C GLU A 321 -15.64 25.43 27.20
N LYS A 322 -15.19 26.09 28.26
CA LYS A 322 -14.95 27.53 28.25
C LYS A 322 -13.81 27.94 27.31
N HIS A 323 -12.76 27.15 27.27
CA HIS A 323 -11.61 27.41 26.36
C HIS A 323 -12.00 27.38 24.87
N PHE A 324 -12.88 26.46 24.50
CA PHE A 324 -13.34 26.32 23.11
C PHE A 324 -14.67 27.05 22.83
N ASP A 325 -15.24 27.72 23.79
CA ASP A 325 -16.55 28.40 23.70
C ASP A 325 -17.63 27.45 23.13
N CYS A 326 -17.66 26.22 23.63
CA CYS A 326 -18.62 25.20 23.19
C CYS A 326 -19.11 24.35 24.33
N PHE A 327 -20.37 23.87 24.23
CA PHE A 327 -20.96 22.93 25.16
C PHE A 327 -21.08 21.56 24.50
N TYR A 328 -20.65 20.53 25.23
CA TYR A 328 -20.78 19.15 24.79
C TYR A 328 -22.12 18.57 25.24
N ASN A 329 -22.75 17.78 24.37
CA ASN A 329 -23.93 17.00 24.75
C ASN A 329 -23.54 15.82 25.66
N GLN A 330 -24.56 15.09 26.21
CA GLN A 330 -24.31 14.04 27.19
C GLN A 330 -23.43 12.89 26.64
N ASP A 331 -23.63 12.48 25.36
CA ASP A 331 -22.81 11.43 24.73
C ASP A 331 -21.37 11.90 24.56
N GLN A 332 -21.16 13.15 24.14
CA GLN A 332 -19.85 13.76 23.98
C GLN A 332 -19.11 13.90 25.31
N LEU A 333 -19.81 14.40 26.34
CA LEU A 333 -19.26 14.48 27.70
C LEU A 333 -18.85 13.10 28.23
N ASN A 334 -19.67 12.09 27.98
CA ASN A 334 -19.35 10.72 28.37
C ASN A 334 -18.10 10.20 27.64
N ALA A 335 -17.99 10.43 26.32
CA ALA A 335 -16.79 10.06 25.56
C ALA A 335 -15.53 10.76 26.07
N ILE A 336 -15.60 12.06 26.36
CA ILE A 336 -14.49 12.85 26.92
C ILE A 336 -14.09 12.32 28.31
N LYS A 337 -15.05 12.04 29.20
CA LYS A 337 -14.79 11.47 30.54
C LYS A 337 -14.12 10.07 30.43
N LEU A 338 -14.71 9.20 29.65
CA LEU A 338 -14.21 7.83 29.51
C LEU A 338 -12.85 7.78 28.82
N SER A 339 -12.53 8.69 27.90
CA SER A 339 -11.21 8.76 27.28
C SER A 339 -10.09 9.00 28.28
N TYR A 340 -10.36 9.70 29.37
CA TYR A 340 -9.40 9.92 30.46
C TYR A 340 -9.41 8.76 31.47
N THR A 341 -10.59 8.32 31.92
CA THR A 341 -10.71 7.32 32.99
C THR A 341 -10.37 5.89 32.53
N LYS A 342 -10.70 5.51 31.30
CA LYS A 342 -10.51 4.17 30.76
C LYS A 342 -9.24 4.06 29.92
N ASN A 343 -8.65 2.87 29.84
CA ASN A 343 -7.43 2.66 29.06
C ASN A 343 -7.68 2.25 27.60
N ILE A 344 -8.90 1.79 27.30
CA ILE A 344 -9.39 1.60 25.93
C ILE A 344 -10.82 2.11 25.83
N LEU A 345 -11.07 2.91 24.80
CA LEU A 345 -12.38 3.47 24.48
C LEU A 345 -12.62 3.41 22.99
N VAL A 346 -13.79 2.95 22.59
CA VAL A 346 -14.31 3.02 21.22
C VAL A 346 -15.38 4.10 21.16
N VAL A 347 -15.22 5.06 20.25
CA VAL A 347 -16.20 6.12 19.97
C VAL A 347 -16.72 5.94 18.57
N THR A 348 -18.02 5.72 18.43
CA THR A 348 -18.65 5.59 17.11
C THR A 348 -19.75 6.63 16.94
N GLY A 349 -19.96 7.07 15.70
CA GLY A 349 -21.03 8.02 15.40
C GLY A 349 -21.07 8.37 13.92
N GLY A 350 -22.24 8.74 13.44
CA GLY A 350 -22.47 9.16 12.06
C GLY A 350 -21.83 10.53 11.73
N PRO A 351 -22.14 11.06 10.55
CA PRO A 351 -21.68 12.37 10.14
C PRO A 351 -22.32 13.45 11.01
N GLY A 352 -21.55 14.51 11.33
CA GLY A 352 -22.06 15.65 12.09
C GLY A 352 -22.24 15.44 13.60
N THR A 353 -21.90 14.26 14.14
CA THR A 353 -21.99 13.98 15.59
C THR A 353 -20.84 14.59 16.43
N GLY A 354 -19.90 15.27 15.79
CA GLY A 354 -18.81 15.98 16.48
C GLY A 354 -17.60 15.12 16.85
N LYS A 355 -17.33 14.01 16.14
CA LYS A 355 -16.15 13.14 16.39
C LYS A 355 -14.85 13.93 16.49
N THR A 356 -14.58 14.80 15.54
CA THR A 356 -13.36 15.62 15.50
C THR A 356 -13.32 16.64 16.65
N THR A 357 -14.47 17.19 17.03
CA THR A 357 -14.61 18.09 18.18
C THR A 357 -14.25 17.39 19.49
N ILE A 358 -14.67 16.12 19.64
CA ILE A 358 -14.34 15.29 20.80
C ILE A 358 -12.83 15.01 20.83
N ILE A 359 -12.20 14.66 19.71
CA ILE A 359 -10.75 14.43 19.65
C ILE A 359 -10.00 15.66 20.16
N LYS A 360 -10.39 16.86 19.71
CA LYS A 360 -9.81 18.11 20.15
C LYS A 360 -9.97 18.32 21.67
N ALA A 361 -11.17 18.05 22.19
CA ALA A 361 -11.46 18.15 23.62
C ALA A 361 -10.64 17.15 24.44
N ILE A 362 -10.48 15.92 23.97
CA ILE A 362 -9.69 14.87 24.64
C ILE A 362 -8.22 15.29 24.75
N CYS A 363 -7.65 15.83 23.68
CA CYS A 363 -6.27 16.31 23.70
C CYS A 363 -6.05 17.43 24.71
N GLU A 364 -6.95 18.43 24.73
CA GLU A 364 -6.85 19.54 25.67
C GLU A 364 -7.09 19.09 27.11
N LEU A 365 -8.09 18.22 27.37
CA LEU A 365 -8.31 17.61 28.67
C LEU A 365 -7.07 16.90 29.20
N TYR A 366 -6.43 16.08 28.35
CA TYR A 366 -5.21 15.35 28.74
C TYR A 366 -4.07 16.30 29.06
N LYS A 367 -3.91 17.37 28.27
CA LYS A 367 -2.90 18.42 28.48
C LYS A 367 -3.11 19.14 29.81
N GLU A 368 -4.34 19.62 30.09
CA GLU A 368 -4.66 20.39 31.30
C GLU A 368 -4.54 19.56 32.58
N ILE A 369 -5.08 18.33 32.61
CA ILE A 369 -5.00 17.47 33.79
C ILE A 369 -3.56 17.12 34.12
N ASN A 370 -2.75 16.79 33.11
CA ASN A 370 -1.34 16.40 33.27
C ASN A 370 -0.41 17.61 33.34
N LYS A 371 -0.92 18.85 33.19
CA LYS A 371 -0.15 20.09 33.16
C LYS A 371 1.02 20.09 32.18
N LEU A 372 0.76 19.63 30.98
CA LEU A 372 1.77 19.48 29.94
C LEU A 372 1.94 20.79 29.14
N SER A 373 3.19 21.10 28.75
CA SER A 373 3.43 22.05 27.66
C SER A 373 3.01 21.43 26.32
N TYR A 374 2.87 22.25 25.29
CA TYR A 374 2.55 21.77 23.94
C TYR A 374 3.58 20.73 23.44
N GLU A 375 4.87 20.97 23.62
CA GLU A 375 5.95 20.08 23.23
C GLU A 375 5.83 18.71 23.93
N LYS A 376 5.66 18.71 25.26
CA LYS A 376 5.46 17.46 26.02
C LYS A 376 4.20 16.72 25.63
N LEU A 377 3.13 17.44 25.27
CA LEU A 377 1.91 16.82 24.77
C LEU A 377 2.17 16.06 23.49
N THR A 378 2.89 16.66 22.51
CA THR A 378 3.23 16.02 21.22
C THR A 378 4.17 14.82 21.36
N GLU A 379 4.96 14.75 22.43
CA GLU A 379 5.79 13.58 22.73
C GLU A 379 4.97 12.42 23.35
N GLN A 380 3.91 12.73 24.08
CA GLN A 380 3.12 11.73 24.80
C GLN A 380 1.89 11.23 24.03
N ILE A 381 1.30 12.06 23.16
CA ILE A 381 0.11 11.70 22.37
C ILE A 381 0.49 11.47 20.90
N ALA A 382 -0.04 10.40 20.32
CA ALA A 382 -0.02 10.21 18.86
C ALA A 382 -1.46 10.31 18.33
N LEU A 383 -1.67 11.23 17.37
CA LEU A 383 -2.90 11.35 16.59
C LEU A 383 -2.70 10.64 15.27
N LEU A 384 -3.45 9.59 15.03
CA LEU A 384 -3.26 8.68 13.91
C LEU A 384 -4.52 8.56 13.06
N ALA A 385 -4.32 8.30 11.75
CA ALA A 385 -5.38 7.93 10.83
C ALA A 385 -4.89 6.90 9.81
N PRO A 386 -5.77 6.16 9.13
CA PRO A 386 -5.37 5.22 8.08
C PRO A 386 -4.88 5.91 6.81
N THR A 387 -5.35 7.14 6.51
CA THR A 387 -5.01 7.89 5.30
C THR A 387 -4.33 9.23 5.60
N GLY A 388 -3.52 9.72 4.64
CA GLY A 388 -2.85 11.02 4.75
C GLY A 388 -3.84 12.17 4.88
N ARG A 389 -4.94 12.12 4.13
CA ARG A 389 -5.98 13.15 4.15
C ARG A 389 -6.73 13.22 5.49
N ALA A 390 -7.06 12.08 6.07
CA ALA A 390 -7.66 12.04 7.40
C ALA A 390 -6.70 12.58 8.47
N SER A 391 -5.40 12.24 8.40
CA SER A 391 -4.40 12.77 9.34
C SER A 391 -4.21 14.28 9.18
N LYS A 392 -4.19 14.82 7.96
CA LYS A 392 -4.13 16.27 7.72
C LYS A 392 -5.33 16.99 8.36
N ARG A 393 -6.54 16.45 8.17
CA ARG A 393 -7.78 17.00 8.76
C ARG A 393 -7.75 17.02 10.29
N ILE A 394 -7.24 15.94 10.91
CA ILE A 394 -7.08 15.90 12.38
C ILE A 394 -6.09 16.99 12.81
N SER A 395 -4.97 17.12 12.12
CA SER A 395 -3.95 18.11 12.45
C SER A 395 -4.47 19.53 12.35
N GLU A 396 -5.22 19.86 11.30
CA GLU A 396 -5.86 21.17 11.11
C GLU A 396 -6.90 21.49 12.20
N SER A 397 -7.69 20.49 12.62
CA SER A 397 -8.74 20.69 13.60
C SER A 397 -8.24 20.77 15.04
N THR A 398 -7.17 20.05 15.36
CA THR A 398 -6.61 19.98 16.71
C THR A 398 -5.44 20.93 16.93
N ASN A 399 -4.84 21.47 15.87
CA ASN A 399 -3.55 22.18 15.84
C ASN A 399 -2.40 21.34 16.43
N LEU A 400 -2.52 20.00 16.41
CA LEU A 400 -1.48 19.06 16.85
C LEU A 400 -0.97 18.25 15.65
N PRO A 401 0.29 17.80 15.65
CA PRO A 401 0.80 16.96 14.59
C PRO A 401 0.05 15.63 14.57
N ALA A 402 -0.43 15.26 13.39
CA ALA A 402 -1.06 13.96 13.14
C ALA A 402 -0.40 13.28 11.94
N CYS A 403 -0.40 11.96 11.90
CA CYS A 403 0.17 11.22 10.79
C CYS A 403 -0.58 9.92 10.52
N THR A 404 -0.23 9.25 9.42
CA THR A 404 -0.80 7.92 9.14
C THR A 404 -0.19 6.86 10.05
N ILE A 405 -0.95 5.78 10.31
CA ILE A 405 -0.45 4.62 11.08
C ILE A 405 0.85 4.09 10.45
N HIS A 406 0.93 3.99 9.14
CA HIS A 406 2.14 3.55 8.44
C HIS A 406 3.35 4.46 8.69
N ARG A 407 3.15 5.79 8.68
CA ARG A 407 4.21 6.76 8.97
C ARG A 407 4.65 6.70 10.43
N PHE A 408 3.70 6.55 11.35
CA PHE A 408 3.98 6.39 12.78
C PHE A 408 4.84 5.16 13.04
N LEU A 409 4.49 4.02 12.43
CA LEU A 409 5.24 2.77 12.53
C LEU A 409 6.53 2.75 11.70
N LYS A 410 6.81 3.82 10.95
CA LYS A 410 7.99 3.95 10.08
C LYS A 410 8.09 2.78 9.08
N TRP A 411 7.04 2.64 8.25
CA TRP A 411 7.00 1.63 7.20
C TRP A 411 8.18 1.78 6.25
N ASN A 412 8.97 0.72 6.10
CA ASN A 412 10.01 0.64 5.09
C ASN A 412 9.52 -0.21 3.91
N LYS A 413 9.41 0.44 2.74
CA LYS A 413 8.90 -0.18 1.53
C LYS A 413 9.84 -1.25 0.96
N GLU A 414 11.15 -1.14 1.19
CA GLU A 414 12.15 -2.01 0.60
C GLU A 414 12.16 -3.41 1.23
N ASN A 415 11.95 -3.47 2.54
CA ASN A 415 11.92 -4.74 3.28
C ASN A 415 10.52 -5.14 3.75
N ASN A 416 9.47 -4.35 3.39
CA ASN A 416 8.09 -4.57 3.80
C ASN A 416 7.91 -4.76 5.32
N LYS A 417 8.64 -3.96 6.12
CA LYS A 417 8.61 -4.04 7.59
C LYS A 417 8.41 -2.69 8.22
N PHE A 418 7.84 -2.71 9.40
CA PHE A 418 7.75 -1.57 10.29
C PHE A 418 8.98 -1.48 11.18
N ALA A 419 9.63 -0.31 11.25
CA ALA A 419 10.76 -0.09 12.16
C ALA A 419 10.28 -0.04 13.62
N ILE A 420 9.07 0.52 13.88
CA ILE A 420 8.41 0.44 15.18
C ILE A 420 7.57 -0.85 15.18
N ASN A 421 7.91 -1.78 16.04
CA ASN A 421 7.36 -3.13 16.10
C ASN A 421 7.47 -3.72 17.52
N GLU A 422 7.27 -5.02 17.67
CA GLU A 422 7.34 -5.71 18.96
C GLU A 422 8.70 -5.62 19.68
N TYR A 423 9.79 -5.43 18.94
CA TYR A 423 11.16 -5.32 19.46
C TYR A 423 11.57 -3.85 19.70
N HIS A 424 11.00 -2.91 18.95
CA HIS A 424 11.29 -1.48 18.99
C HIS A 424 9.99 -0.71 19.14
N LYS A 425 9.53 -0.57 20.38
CA LYS A 425 8.25 0.07 20.69
C LYS A 425 8.36 1.58 20.75
N SER A 426 7.25 2.25 20.45
CA SER A 426 7.10 3.69 20.65
C SER A 426 6.92 4.03 22.13
N ASP A 427 7.43 5.19 22.55
CA ASP A 427 7.33 5.71 23.93
C ASP A 427 6.04 6.48 24.21
N VAL A 428 5.16 6.66 23.22
CA VAL A 428 3.90 7.38 23.40
C VAL A 428 3.02 6.70 24.46
N SER A 429 2.38 7.49 25.28
CA SER A 429 1.53 7.01 26.37
C SER A 429 0.06 6.95 25.97
N PHE A 430 -0.34 7.72 24.97
CA PHE A 430 -1.73 7.85 24.55
C PHE A 430 -1.83 7.90 23.02
N VAL A 431 -2.66 7.06 22.45
CA VAL A 431 -2.91 6.99 20.98
C VAL A 431 -4.40 7.21 20.73
N ILE A 432 -4.69 8.12 19.80
CA ILE A 432 -6.02 8.35 19.27
C ILE A 432 -5.98 8.00 17.78
N VAL A 433 -6.84 7.07 17.35
CA VAL A 433 -6.99 6.69 15.94
C VAL A 433 -8.34 7.14 15.42
N ASP A 434 -8.36 8.06 14.47
CA ASP A 434 -9.58 8.47 13.75
C ASP A 434 -9.76 7.67 12.46
N GLU A 435 -10.98 7.71 11.90
CA GLU A 435 -11.41 6.92 10.74
C GLU A 435 -11.08 5.42 10.91
N PHE A 436 -11.26 4.90 12.13
CA PHE A 436 -10.86 3.54 12.51
C PHE A 436 -11.62 2.45 11.74
N SER A 437 -12.78 2.75 11.15
CA SER A 437 -13.50 1.83 10.25
C SER A 437 -12.68 1.38 9.03
N MET A 438 -11.68 2.17 8.61
CA MET A 438 -10.80 1.86 7.48
C MET A 438 -9.56 1.05 7.87
N VAL A 439 -9.35 0.75 9.14
CA VAL A 439 -8.18 0.02 9.63
C VAL A 439 -8.45 -1.48 9.59
N ASP A 440 -7.60 -2.24 8.87
CA ASP A 440 -7.70 -3.70 8.78
C ASP A 440 -7.00 -4.42 9.94
N THR A 441 -7.22 -5.72 10.04
CA THR A 441 -6.72 -6.56 11.13
C THR A 441 -5.19 -6.56 11.22
N TYR A 442 -4.49 -6.67 10.09
CA TYR A 442 -3.02 -6.70 10.09
C TYR A 442 -2.40 -5.34 10.49
N LEU A 443 -2.99 -4.24 10.00
CA LEU A 443 -2.50 -2.91 10.33
C LEU A 443 -2.72 -2.58 11.81
N PHE A 444 -3.87 -2.96 12.37
CA PHE A 444 -4.14 -2.73 13.79
C PHE A 444 -3.28 -3.63 14.69
N ASP A 445 -3.10 -4.89 14.34
CA ASP A 445 -2.16 -5.78 15.05
C ASP A 445 -0.74 -5.21 15.06
N SER A 446 -0.28 -4.70 13.89
CA SER A 446 1.03 -4.06 13.77
C SER A 446 1.15 -2.81 14.64
N LEU A 447 0.09 -2.00 14.72
CA LEU A 447 0.05 -0.84 15.61
C LEU A 447 0.17 -1.29 17.07
N LEU A 448 -0.60 -2.28 17.49
CA LEU A 448 -0.56 -2.78 18.87
C LEU A 448 0.80 -3.38 19.24
N LYS A 449 1.47 -4.06 18.31
CA LYS A 449 2.83 -4.59 18.48
C LYS A 449 3.87 -3.48 18.65
N GLY A 450 3.69 -2.36 17.94
CA GLY A 450 4.57 -1.20 18.04
C GLY A 450 4.36 -0.32 19.27
N LEU A 451 3.29 -0.55 20.05
CA LEU A 451 2.97 0.22 21.25
C LEU A 451 3.37 -0.51 22.53
N ARG A 452 3.64 0.25 23.60
CA ARG A 452 3.80 -0.33 24.93
C ARG A 452 2.48 -0.95 25.40
N TYR A 453 2.56 -1.92 26.30
CA TYR A 453 1.38 -2.67 26.73
C TYR A 453 0.35 -1.81 27.48
N ASP A 454 0.79 -0.78 28.16
CA ASP A 454 0.00 0.17 28.96
C ASP A 454 -0.43 1.43 28.19
N THR A 455 -0.05 1.56 26.90
CA THR A 455 -0.47 2.70 26.08
C THR A 455 -1.99 2.78 25.98
N LYS A 456 -2.54 3.93 26.37
CA LYS A 456 -3.97 4.24 26.32
C LYS A 456 -4.43 4.37 24.86
N LEU A 457 -5.62 3.84 24.55
CA LEU A 457 -6.19 3.84 23.20
C LEU A 457 -7.59 4.47 23.16
N VAL A 458 -7.78 5.40 22.24
CA VAL A 458 -9.11 5.89 21.83
C VAL A 458 -9.26 5.66 20.34
N LEU A 459 -10.26 4.85 19.97
CA LEU A 459 -10.55 4.44 18.61
C LEU A 459 -11.83 5.11 18.15
N VAL A 460 -11.75 5.99 17.16
CA VAL A 460 -12.87 6.82 16.69
C VAL A 460 -13.21 6.43 15.25
N GLY A 461 -14.50 6.20 14.97
CA GLY A 461 -14.91 5.85 13.62
C GLY A 461 -16.42 5.81 13.43
N ASP A 462 -16.84 5.42 12.23
CA ASP A 462 -18.23 5.22 11.88
C ASP A 462 -18.39 3.81 11.30
N TYR A 463 -18.99 2.90 12.06
CA TYR A 463 -19.12 1.49 11.65
C TYR A 463 -20.13 1.25 10.53
N ASN A 464 -20.96 2.27 10.20
CA ASN A 464 -21.90 2.23 9.09
C ASN A 464 -21.25 2.61 7.74
N GLN A 465 -20.06 3.22 7.77
CA GLN A 465 -19.28 3.48 6.57
C GLN A 465 -18.65 2.20 6.01
N LEU A 466 -18.06 2.32 4.82
CA LEU A 466 -17.30 1.25 4.20
C LEU A 466 -16.21 0.75 5.15
N PRO A 467 -16.05 -0.57 5.29
CA PRO A 467 -14.97 -1.16 6.07
C PRO A 467 -13.61 -0.97 5.37
N SER A 468 -12.54 -1.42 6.04
CA SER A 468 -11.18 -1.48 5.49
C SER A 468 -11.11 -2.19 4.12
N VAL A 469 -10.11 -1.89 3.32
CA VAL A 469 -9.85 -2.66 2.09
C VAL A 469 -9.33 -4.06 2.44
N GLY A 470 -8.43 -4.16 3.42
CA GLY A 470 -7.91 -5.43 3.92
C GLY A 470 -8.92 -6.22 4.76
N PRO A 471 -8.56 -7.45 5.16
CA PRO A 471 -9.45 -8.36 5.87
C PRO A 471 -9.75 -7.91 7.31
N GLY A 472 -10.92 -8.31 7.81
CA GLY A 472 -11.43 -7.97 9.14
C GLY A 472 -12.45 -6.83 9.14
N GLU A 473 -13.19 -6.70 10.22
CA GLU A 473 -14.17 -5.62 10.48
C GLU A 473 -14.10 -5.19 11.95
N ILE A 474 -12.88 -4.78 12.37
CA ILE A 474 -12.49 -4.62 13.79
C ILE A 474 -13.44 -3.71 14.55
N LEU A 475 -13.76 -2.52 14.00
CA LEU A 475 -14.63 -1.57 14.69
C LEU A 475 -16.01 -2.15 14.99
N LYS A 476 -16.59 -2.87 14.05
CA LYS A 476 -17.88 -3.54 14.22
C LYS A 476 -17.78 -4.68 15.23
N ASP A 477 -16.76 -5.53 15.11
CA ASP A 477 -16.53 -6.64 16.04
C ASP A 477 -16.38 -6.16 17.49
N MET A 478 -15.63 -5.06 17.68
CA MET A 478 -15.46 -4.43 19.00
C MET A 478 -16.78 -3.92 19.57
N ILE A 479 -17.60 -3.24 18.75
CA ILE A 479 -18.90 -2.71 19.18
C ILE A 479 -19.86 -3.87 19.50
N GLU A 480 -20.00 -4.83 18.60
CA GLU A 480 -20.94 -5.95 18.73
C GLU A 480 -20.54 -6.95 19.81
N SER A 481 -19.28 -7.01 20.21
CA SER A 481 -18.84 -7.87 21.34
C SER A 481 -19.49 -7.47 22.66
N ASN A 482 -19.89 -6.20 22.80
CA ASN A 482 -20.38 -5.62 24.06
C ASN A 482 -19.44 -5.87 25.24
N SER A 483 -18.13 -6.03 24.98
CA SER A 483 -17.12 -6.35 25.98
C SER A 483 -16.18 -5.18 26.27
N LEU A 484 -16.22 -4.13 25.45
CA LEU A 484 -15.37 -2.95 25.56
C LEU A 484 -16.17 -1.70 26.01
N ASN A 485 -15.45 -0.64 26.38
CA ASN A 485 -16.07 0.66 26.61
C ASN A 485 -16.41 1.28 25.25
N VAL A 486 -17.69 1.38 24.93
CA VAL A 486 -18.18 1.94 23.67
C VAL A 486 -19.08 3.14 23.98
N VAL A 487 -18.85 4.25 23.29
CA VAL A 487 -19.75 5.42 23.28
C VAL A 487 -20.26 5.62 21.86
N SER A 488 -21.59 5.58 21.72
CA SER A 488 -22.27 5.87 20.45
C SER A 488 -22.81 7.29 20.50
N LEU A 489 -22.29 8.15 19.63
CA LEU A 489 -22.74 9.53 19.50
C LEU A 489 -24.00 9.55 18.63
N LYS A 490 -25.15 9.76 19.25
CA LYS A 490 -26.46 9.73 18.57
C LYS A 490 -26.99 11.12 18.27
N GLU A 491 -26.67 12.10 19.11
CA GLU A 491 -27.19 13.45 18.95
C GLU A 491 -26.42 14.24 17.89
N LEU A 492 -27.15 14.94 17.05
CA LEU A 492 -26.64 15.88 16.05
C LEU A 492 -26.28 17.21 16.71
N TYR A 493 -25.20 17.84 16.22
CA TYR A 493 -24.86 19.18 16.64
C TYR A 493 -25.99 20.16 16.24
N ARG A 494 -26.48 20.99 17.18
CA ARG A 494 -27.65 21.88 17.01
C ARG A 494 -27.69 22.71 15.72
N GLN A 495 -26.55 23.00 15.11
CA GLN A 495 -26.49 23.72 13.83
C GLN A 495 -26.88 22.89 12.58
N LYS A 496 -27.05 21.57 12.71
CA LYS A 496 -27.37 20.66 11.61
C LYS A 496 -28.67 19.87 11.81
N GLU A 497 -29.48 20.21 12.81
CA GLU A 497 -30.76 19.55 13.10
C GLU A 497 -31.74 19.57 11.91
N ASN A 498 -31.57 20.51 10.96
CA ASN A 498 -32.41 20.64 9.76
C ASN A 498 -31.76 20.12 8.47
N SER A 499 -30.62 19.39 8.54
CA SER A 499 -30.01 18.89 7.32
C SER A 499 -30.69 17.62 6.80
N ASN A 500 -31.25 17.74 5.60
CA ASN A 500 -31.90 16.61 4.92
C ASN A 500 -30.86 15.57 4.49
N ILE A 501 -29.60 15.97 4.23
CA ILE A 501 -28.49 15.05 3.91
C ILE A 501 -28.26 14.10 5.09
N ILE A 502 -28.22 14.64 6.31
CA ILE A 502 -28.01 13.84 7.52
C ILE A 502 -29.24 12.95 7.78
N SER A 503 -30.44 13.51 7.63
CA SER A 503 -31.69 12.74 7.73
C SER A 503 -31.70 11.55 6.76
N LEU A 504 -31.31 11.76 5.50
CA LEU A 504 -31.17 10.69 4.52
C LEU A 504 -30.15 9.63 4.96
N ALA A 505 -29.01 10.04 5.49
CA ALA A 505 -27.99 9.10 5.98
C ALA A 505 -28.52 8.18 7.09
N TYR A 506 -29.32 8.72 8.03
CA TYR A 506 -29.98 7.91 9.06
C TYR A 506 -31.04 6.98 8.47
N GLN A 507 -31.89 7.49 7.57
CA GLN A 507 -32.90 6.67 6.90
C GLN A 507 -32.30 5.51 6.12
N ILE A 508 -31.14 5.72 5.47
CA ILE A 508 -30.38 4.66 4.80
C ILE A 508 -29.94 3.58 5.80
N ASN A 509 -29.42 3.99 6.97
CA ASN A 509 -29.01 3.04 8.00
C ASN A 509 -30.19 2.24 8.58
N ASP A 510 -31.32 2.91 8.80
CA ASP A 510 -32.50 2.31 9.40
C ASP A 510 -33.33 1.48 8.40
N ASN A 511 -32.87 1.40 7.14
CA ASN A 511 -33.55 0.68 6.04
C ASN A 511 -34.98 1.20 5.76
N GLN A 512 -35.22 2.47 6.01
CA GLN A 512 -36.51 3.12 5.83
C GLN A 512 -36.28 4.46 5.13
N ILE A 513 -36.87 4.65 3.94
CA ILE A 513 -36.86 5.94 3.28
C ILE A 513 -38.27 6.50 3.27
N ASP A 514 -38.40 7.71 3.76
CA ASP A 514 -39.59 8.52 3.55
C ASP A 514 -39.46 9.22 2.20
N GLU A 515 -40.36 8.91 1.25
CA GLU A 515 -40.37 9.53 -0.08
C GLU A 515 -40.45 11.07 -0.03
N ALA A 516 -41.01 11.63 1.05
CA ALA A 516 -41.06 13.07 1.27
C ALA A 516 -39.66 13.72 1.34
N ILE A 517 -38.58 12.95 1.62
CA ILE A 517 -37.21 13.45 1.62
C ILE A 517 -36.75 13.89 0.23
N PHE A 518 -37.36 13.33 -0.83
CA PHE A 518 -37.04 13.64 -2.23
C PHE A 518 -37.79 14.86 -2.78
N ASN A 519 -38.73 15.41 -2.03
CA ASN A 519 -39.29 16.72 -2.33
C ASN A 519 -38.12 17.71 -2.29
N GLN A 520 -37.96 18.54 -3.33
CA GLN A 520 -36.87 19.48 -3.45
C GLN A 520 -36.60 20.23 -2.13
N LYS A 521 -35.39 20.03 -1.58
CA LYS A 521 -34.90 20.68 -0.39
C LYS A 521 -33.66 21.52 -0.76
N GLU A 522 -33.31 22.50 0.03
CA GLU A 522 -32.16 23.35 -0.26
C GLU A 522 -30.82 22.59 -0.32
N ASP A 523 -30.64 21.61 0.60
CA ASP A 523 -29.39 20.83 0.75
C ASP A 523 -29.44 19.44 0.09
N LEU A 524 -30.63 18.93 -0.28
CA LEU A 524 -30.81 17.60 -0.87
C LEU A 524 -31.73 17.67 -2.09
N ILE A 525 -31.22 17.33 -3.24
CA ILE A 525 -31.96 17.36 -4.51
C ILE A 525 -31.88 16.00 -5.18
N PHE A 526 -33.06 15.35 -5.38
CA PHE A 526 -33.17 14.17 -6.21
C PHE A 526 -33.70 14.54 -7.59
N ILE A 527 -33.01 14.11 -8.64
CA ILE A 527 -33.40 14.35 -10.03
C ILE A 527 -33.64 13.01 -10.73
N PRO A 528 -34.89 12.59 -10.88
CA PRO A 528 -35.24 11.39 -11.62
C PRO A 528 -34.70 11.50 -13.06
N THR A 529 -33.86 10.56 -13.47
CA THR A 529 -33.23 10.61 -14.80
C THR A 529 -33.03 9.19 -15.34
N PRO A 530 -33.49 8.93 -16.57
CA PRO A 530 -33.25 7.64 -17.23
C PRO A 530 -31.73 7.39 -17.39
N VAL A 531 -31.32 6.12 -17.33
CA VAL A 531 -29.91 5.70 -17.34
C VAL A 531 -29.09 6.32 -18.47
N ASN A 532 -29.67 6.46 -19.68
CA ASN A 532 -28.97 6.99 -20.86
C ASN A 532 -28.76 8.52 -20.80
N HIS A 533 -29.40 9.23 -19.90
CA HIS A 533 -29.34 10.70 -19.77
C HIS A 533 -28.69 11.17 -18.47
N VAL A 534 -28.23 10.23 -17.62
CA VAL A 534 -27.63 10.57 -16.32
C VAL A 534 -26.37 11.41 -16.50
N THR A 535 -25.48 11.03 -17.42
CA THR A 535 -24.26 11.82 -17.69
C THR A 535 -24.61 13.21 -18.23
N ASP A 536 -25.59 13.33 -19.14
CA ASP A 536 -26.03 14.64 -19.67
C ASP A 536 -26.55 15.55 -18.54
N LYS A 537 -27.32 14.97 -17.61
CA LYS A 537 -27.85 15.72 -16.46
C LYS A 537 -26.75 16.15 -15.49
N ILE A 538 -25.73 15.31 -15.29
CA ILE A 538 -24.53 15.68 -14.53
C ILE A 538 -23.84 16.90 -15.16
N LEU A 539 -23.70 16.93 -16.49
CA LEU A 539 -23.08 18.04 -17.22
C LEU A 539 -23.92 19.31 -17.16
N GLU A 540 -25.24 19.21 -17.17
CA GLU A 540 -26.15 20.33 -16.97
C GLU A 540 -25.93 20.98 -15.60
N ILE A 541 -25.95 20.18 -14.52
CA ILE A 541 -25.68 20.65 -13.16
C ILE A 541 -24.26 21.24 -13.04
N ALA A 542 -23.27 20.63 -13.69
CA ALA A 542 -21.90 21.11 -13.68
C ALA A 542 -21.73 22.47 -14.35
N ARG A 543 -22.52 22.79 -15.38
CA ARG A 543 -22.52 24.12 -16.03
C ARG A 543 -23.07 25.21 -15.12
N GLU A 544 -23.96 24.86 -14.17
CA GLU A 544 -24.50 25.77 -13.17
C GLU A 544 -23.57 25.95 -11.97
N ASP A 545 -22.62 25.03 -11.75
CA ASP A 545 -21.63 25.11 -10.65
C ASP A 545 -20.49 26.06 -10.99
N THR A 546 -20.73 27.35 -10.81
CA THR A 546 -19.73 28.40 -11.04
C THR A 546 -18.54 28.35 -10.09
N SER A 547 -18.68 27.65 -8.96
CA SER A 547 -17.62 27.53 -7.94
C SER A 547 -16.62 26.42 -8.25
N HIS A 548 -16.96 25.51 -9.17
CA HIS A 548 -16.16 24.30 -9.52
C HIS A 548 -15.84 23.41 -8.30
N THR A 549 -16.67 23.49 -7.24
CA THR A 549 -16.46 22.74 -5.99
C THR A 549 -17.20 21.41 -5.96
N MET A 550 -18.05 21.13 -6.94
CA MET A 550 -18.79 19.90 -7.04
C MET A 550 -17.84 18.69 -7.21
N GLN A 551 -18.12 17.64 -6.46
CA GLN A 551 -17.43 16.36 -6.56
C GLN A 551 -18.41 15.26 -6.96
N VAL A 552 -18.18 14.60 -8.10
CA VAL A 552 -18.97 13.43 -8.48
C VAL A 552 -18.38 12.18 -7.83
N LEU A 553 -19.24 11.38 -7.18
CA LEU A 553 -18.88 10.13 -6.52
C LEU A 553 -19.61 8.97 -7.19
N ALA A 554 -18.90 8.07 -7.87
CA ALA A 554 -19.49 6.92 -8.56
C ALA A 554 -18.81 5.61 -8.12
N PRO A 555 -19.51 4.45 -8.17
CA PRO A 555 -18.96 3.19 -7.69
C PRO A 555 -18.05 2.46 -8.70
N MET A 556 -18.17 2.77 -10.00
CA MET A 556 -17.53 2.00 -11.08
C MET A 556 -16.79 2.89 -12.07
N TYR A 557 -15.72 2.34 -12.66
CA TYR A 557 -14.87 3.05 -13.63
C TYR A 557 -15.40 2.94 -15.06
N LYS A 558 -15.64 1.71 -15.53
CA LYS A 558 -15.87 1.39 -16.96
C LYS A 558 -17.35 1.06 -17.23
N THR A 559 -18.23 2.06 -17.18
CA THR A 559 -19.64 1.95 -17.59
C THR A 559 -20.05 3.24 -18.30
N LEU A 560 -21.24 3.28 -18.89
CA LEU A 560 -21.81 4.48 -19.55
C LEU A 560 -21.83 5.68 -18.58
N ASN A 561 -22.16 5.45 -17.31
CA ASN A 561 -22.16 6.44 -16.23
C ASN A 561 -21.00 6.19 -15.27
N GLY A 562 -19.86 5.67 -15.76
CA GLY A 562 -18.68 5.36 -14.96
C GLY A 562 -17.74 6.56 -14.82
N ILE A 563 -16.85 6.45 -13.86
CA ILE A 563 -15.88 7.49 -13.48
C ILE A 563 -15.08 7.98 -14.69
N ASP A 564 -14.60 7.07 -15.56
CA ASP A 564 -13.74 7.45 -16.69
C ASP A 564 -14.52 8.29 -17.71
N MET A 565 -15.77 7.91 -18.03
CA MET A 565 -16.66 8.66 -18.94
C MET A 565 -17.05 10.01 -18.35
N ILE A 566 -17.45 10.03 -17.07
CA ILE A 566 -17.85 11.27 -16.39
C ILE A 566 -16.66 12.25 -16.31
N ASN A 567 -15.45 11.77 -16.01
CA ASN A 567 -14.25 12.61 -15.99
C ASN A 567 -13.96 13.23 -17.35
N HIS A 568 -14.04 12.44 -18.42
CA HIS A 568 -13.84 12.94 -19.79
C HIS A 568 -14.87 14.04 -20.14
N SER A 569 -16.14 13.80 -19.83
CA SER A 569 -17.20 14.74 -20.13
C SER A 569 -17.16 16.00 -19.26
N LEU A 570 -16.82 15.89 -17.97
CA LEU A 570 -16.69 17.03 -17.07
C LEU A 570 -15.45 17.86 -17.38
N GLN A 571 -14.38 17.28 -17.90
CA GLN A 571 -13.22 18.03 -18.37
C GLN A 571 -13.62 19.05 -19.44
N GLU A 572 -14.49 18.67 -20.40
CA GLU A 572 -14.96 19.57 -21.44
C GLU A 572 -15.87 20.69 -20.92
N VAL A 573 -16.52 20.49 -19.76
CA VAL A 573 -17.33 21.53 -19.10
C VAL A 573 -16.49 22.48 -18.25
N TYR A 574 -15.66 21.92 -17.35
CA TYR A 574 -14.90 22.73 -16.39
C TYR A 574 -13.57 23.25 -16.95
N ASN A 575 -12.99 22.51 -17.88
CA ASN A 575 -11.69 22.85 -18.45
C ASN A 575 -11.63 22.55 -19.95
N PRO A 576 -12.45 23.25 -20.79
CA PRO A 576 -12.49 23.01 -22.23
C PRO A 576 -11.16 23.35 -22.89
N LYS A 577 -10.91 22.72 -24.04
CA LYS A 577 -9.73 22.99 -24.87
C LYS A 577 -9.63 24.48 -25.23
N SER A 578 -8.44 25.05 -25.07
CA SER A 578 -8.15 26.43 -25.41
C SER A 578 -6.77 26.56 -26.03
N LYS A 579 -6.60 27.54 -26.94
CA LYS A 579 -5.30 27.83 -27.58
C LYS A 579 -4.21 28.20 -26.56
N ASN A 580 -4.61 28.70 -25.41
CA ASN A 580 -3.70 29.21 -24.36
C ASN A 580 -3.35 28.15 -23.32
N LYS A 581 -3.92 26.94 -23.40
CA LYS A 581 -3.66 25.85 -22.47
C LYS A 581 -2.85 24.75 -23.15
N LYS A 582 -1.82 24.30 -22.50
CA LYS A 582 -1.04 23.15 -22.97
C LYS A 582 -1.74 21.83 -22.60
N GLU A 583 -1.58 20.86 -23.48
CA GLU A 583 -2.16 19.53 -23.31
C GLU A 583 -1.06 18.48 -23.43
N LEU A 584 -1.21 17.38 -22.69
CA LEU A 584 -0.37 16.20 -22.80
C LEU A 584 -1.23 14.92 -22.81
N VAL A 585 -0.97 14.07 -23.78
CA VAL A 585 -1.65 12.76 -23.87
C VAL A 585 -0.80 11.72 -23.14
N ILE A 586 -1.40 11.06 -22.14
CA ILE A 586 -0.78 9.98 -21.35
C ILE A 586 -1.69 8.76 -21.44
N ASN A 587 -1.19 7.67 -22.03
CA ASN A 587 -1.95 6.41 -22.17
C ASN A 587 -3.36 6.59 -22.78
N GLY A 588 -3.49 7.48 -23.76
CA GLY A 588 -4.77 7.78 -24.42
C GLY A 588 -5.70 8.74 -23.68
N VAL A 589 -5.29 9.25 -22.52
CA VAL A 589 -6.02 10.26 -21.75
C VAL A 589 -5.38 11.63 -21.94
N ILE A 590 -6.19 12.63 -22.26
CA ILE A 590 -5.73 14.03 -22.45
C ILE A 590 -5.76 14.74 -21.10
N PHE A 591 -4.60 15.24 -20.67
CA PHE A 591 -4.49 16.13 -19.51
C PHE A 591 -4.21 17.57 -19.98
N ARG A 592 -4.82 18.53 -19.30
CA ARG A 592 -4.73 19.98 -19.61
C ARG A 592 -4.26 20.76 -18.38
N GLU A 593 -3.61 21.88 -18.60
CA GLU A 593 -3.40 22.85 -17.52
C GLU A 593 -4.75 23.24 -16.91
N ASN A 594 -4.82 23.34 -15.60
CA ASN A 594 -6.00 23.51 -14.74
C ASN A 594 -6.91 22.28 -14.57
N ASP A 595 -6.49 21.08 -15.02
CA ASP A 595 -7.24 19.88 -14.70
C ASP A 595 -7.17 19.53 -13.22
N LYS A 596 -8.31 19.10 -12.67
CA LYS A 596 -8.42 18.54 -11.33
C LYS A 596 -8.00 17.08 -11.35
N VAL A 597 -7.04 16.70 -10.52
CA VAL A 597 -6.45 15.36 -10.49
C VAL A 597 -6.38 14.80 -9.08
N ILE A 598 -6.32 13.47 -8.95
CA ILE A 598 -6.16 12.75 -7.70
C ILE A 598 -4.89 11.91 -7.73
N GLN A 599 -4.12 11.97 -6.65
CA GLN A 599 -2.97 11.11 -6.42
C GLN A 599 -3.40 9.66 -6.14
N LEU A 600 -2.73 8.69 -6.76
CA LEU A 600 -3.08 7.28 -6.67
C LEU A 600 -2.15 6.46 -5.77
N SER A 601 -0.97 6.98 -5.47
CA SER A 601 0.04 6.31 -4.63
C SER A 601 0.80 7.31 -3.78
N ASN A 602 1.32 6.89 -2.64
CA ASN A 602 2.09 7.76 -1.76
C ASN A 602 3.42 8.18 -2.41
N MET A 603 3.74 9.46 -2.28
CA MET A 603 5.04 10.08 -2.58
C MET A 603 5.51 10.85 -1.33
N PRO A 604 6.06 10.15 -0.32
CA PRO A 604 6.38 10.75 0.98
C PRO A 604 7.43 11.85 0.90
N ASP A 605 8.41 11.70 0.02
CA ASP A 605 9.48 12.68 -0.20
C ASP A 605 8.95 14.00 -0.73
N GLU A 606 7.87 13.95 -1.50
CA GLU A 606 7.15 15.10 -2.05
C GLU A 606 6.00 15.56 -1.13
N ASN A 607 5.80 14.90 0.00
CA ASN A 607 4.71 15.14 0.95
C ASN A 607 3.31 15.10 0.29
N VAL A 608 3.10 14.16 -0.66
CA VAL A 608 1.81 13.92 -1.33
C VAL A 608 1.39 12.46 -1.15
N PHE A 609 0.13 12.26 -0.82
CA PHE A 609 -0.39 10.95 -0.43
C PHE A 609 -1.52 10.47 -1.33
N ASN A 610 -1.75 9.18 -1.33
CA ASN A 610 -2.87 8.56 -2.05
C ASN A 610 -4.21 9.17 -1.58
N GLY A 611 -4.97 9.68 -2.54
CA GLY A 611 -6.24 10.36 -2.31
C GLY A 611 -6.15 11.90 -2.33
N ASP A 612 -4.96 12.49 -2.27
CA ASP A 612 -4.82 13.95 -2.37
C ASP A 612 -5.31 14.44 -3.73
N ILE A 613 -6.07 15.54 -3.70
CA ILE A 613 -6.57 16.20 -4.90
C ILE A 613 -5.71 17.44 -5.17
N GLY A 614 -5.29 17.58 -6.42
CA GLY A 614 -4.51 18.72 -6.86
C GLY A 614 -4.99 19.27 -8.20
N ILE A 615 -4.39 20.37 -8.61
CA ILE A 615 -4.66 21.04 -9.88
C ILE A 615 -3.37 21.05 -10.70
N ILE A 616 -3.46 20.70 -11.97
CA ILE A 616 -2.33 20.81 -12.90
C ILE A 616 -2.05 22.29 -13.15
N THR A 617 -0.88 22.75 -12.74
CA THR A 617 -0.48 24.16 -12.90
C THR A 617 0.26 24.42 -14.21
N GLU A 618 1.12 23.48 -14.60
CA GLU A 618 1.93 23.62 -15.81
C GLU A 618 2.12 22.29 -16.52
N ILE A 619 2.17 22.34 -17.85
CA ILE A 619 2.47 21.20 -18.72
C ILE A 619 3.60 21.57 -19.69
N TYR A 620 4.63 20.76 -19.73
CA TYR A 620 5.69 20.82 -20.73
C TYR A 620 5.55 19.62 -21.68
N ASN A 621 5.30 19.88 -22.95
CA ASN A 621 5.12 18.87 -24.01
C ASN A 621 6.14 19.09 -25.14
N GLY A 622 7.42 19.17 -24.79
CA GLY A 622 8.54 19.31 -25.74
C GLY A 622 9.43 18.07 -25.69
N SER A 623 10.73 18.27 -25.83
CA SER A 623 11.75 17.21 -25.65
C SER A 623 11.71 16.57 -24.24
N LYS A 624 11.18 17.30 -23.27
CA LYS A 624 10.89 16.78 -21.92
C LYS A 624 9.40 16.92 -21.68
N LYS A 625 8.71 15.80 -21.35
CA LYS A 625 7.32 15.82 -20.94
C LYS A 625 7.27 15.91 -19.41
N GLU A 626 6.70 16.97 -18.89
CA GLU A 626 6.59 17.21 -17.47
C GLU A 626 5.23 17.82 -17.14
N ILE A 627 4.69 17.43 -16.00
CA ILE A 627 3.46 17.98 -15.44
C ILE A 627 3.76 18.46 -14.03
N TYR A 628 3.34 19.67 -13.71
CA TYR A 628 3.39 20.21 -12.35
C TYR A 628 1.98 20.23 -11.79
N ILE A 629 1.82 19.66 -10.59
CA ILE A 629 0.52 19.57 -9.92
C ILE A 629 0.66 20.22 -8.55
N ASP A 630 -0.21 21.17 -8.27
CA ASP A 630 -0.31 21.82 -6.97
C ASP A 630 -1.32 21.10 -6.08
N PHE A 631 -0.87 20.65 -4.91
CA PHE A 631 -1.68 20.01 -3.87
C PHE A 631 -1.75 20.95 -2.65
N ASP A 632 -2.73 21.86 -2.63
CA ASP A 632 -2.91 22.86 -1.56
C ASP A 632 -1.63 23.68 -1.23
N GLY A 633 -0.96 24.20 -2.25
CA GLY A 633 0.26 25.00 -2.12
C GLY A 633 1.57 24.18 -2.15
N ASN A 634 1.47 22.87 -2.27
CA ASN A 634 2.61 21.97 -2.47
C ASN A 634 2.70 21.54 -3.94
N THR A 635 3.55 22.23 -4.72
CA THR A 635 3.70 21.93 -6.15
C THR A 635 4.71 20.81 -6.39
N VAL A 636 4.25 19.72 -7.00
CA VAL A 636 5.03 18.51 -7.27
C VAL A 636 5.20 18.30 -8.77
N ARG A 637 6.41 17.95 -9.17
CA ARG A 637 6.78 17.64 -10.55
C ARG A 637 6.58 16.17 -10.87
N TYR A 638 5.89 15.90 -11.98
CA TYR A 638 5.70 14.56 -12.54
C TYR A 638 6.42 14.43 -13.88
N THR A 639 7.01 13.26 -14.08
CA THR A 639 7.71 12.85 -15.29
C THR A 639 7.10 11.56 -15.83
N PRO A 640 7.42 11.10 -17.04
CA PRO A 640 6.89 9.85 -17.59
C PRO A 640 7.02 8.64 -16.66
N ALA A 641 8.07 8.58 -15.84
CA ALA A 641 8.29 7.51 -14.88
C ALA A 641 7.20 7.43 -13.78
N ASN A 642 6.49 8.52 -13.53
CA ASN A 642 5.48 8.58 -12.47
C ASN A 642 4.11 9.12 -12.92
N PHE A 643 3.85 9.28 -14.23
CA PHE A 643 2.55 9.70 -14.75
C PHE A 643 1.38 8.76 -14.38
N GLN A 644 1.66 7.48 -14.13
CA GLN A 644 0.65 6.53 -13.67
C GLN A 644 0.18 6.77 -12.22
N LYS A 645 0.82 7.70 -11.51
CA LYS A 645 0.50 7.98 -10.11
C LYS A 645 -0.64 8.97 -9.90
N PHE A 646 -1.21 9.54 -10.95
CA PHE A 646 -2.38 10.41 -10.85
C PHE A 646 -3.41 10.12 -11.95
N LYS A 647 -4.64 10.60 -11.75
CA LYS A 647 -5.76 10.55 -12.71
C LYS A 647 -6.64 11.77 -12.55
N HIS A 648 -7.53 12.03 -13.51
CA HIS A 648 -8.58 13.05 -13.35
C HIS A 648 -9.43 12.81 -12.09
N ALA A 649 -9.91 13.87 -11.49
CA ALA A 649 -10.63 13.86 -10.23
C ALA A 649 -11.93 14.70 -10.23
N TYR A 650 -12.50 15.01 -11.36
CA TYR A 650 -13.86 15.58 -11.42
C TYR A 650 -14.89 14.58 -10.91
N ALA A 651 -14.69 13.30 -11.24
CA ALA A 651 -15.36 12.14 -10.64
C ALA A 651 -14.34 11.19 -10.03
N ILE A 652 -14.61 10.69 -8.82
CA ILE A 652 -13.78 9.71 -8.12
C ILE A 652 -14.63 8.55 -7.60
N SER A 653 -13.98 7.43 -7.24
CA SER A 653 -14.74 6.33 -6.63
C SER A 653 -15.13 6.67 -5.19
N ILE A 654 -16.28 6.14 -4.76
CA ILE A 654 -16.76 6.29 -3.39
C ILE A 654 -15.71 5.79 -2.38
N HIS A 655 -14.99 4.70 -2.69
CA HIS A 655 -13.90 4.21 -1.84
C HIS A 655 -12.78 5.22 -1.68
N LYS A 656 -12.43 5.96 -2.75
CA LYS A 656 -11.37 6.99 -2.68
C LYS A 656 -11.83 8.30 -2.03
N SER A 657 -13.13 8.47 -1.79
CA SER A 657 -13.66 9.61 -1.05
C SER A 657 -13.65 9.41 0.48
N GLN A 658 -13.32 8.20 0.97
CA GLN A 658 -13.21 7.94 2.40
C GLN A 658 -12.18 8.86 3.06
N GLY A 659 -12.48 9.36 4.26
CA GLY A 659 -11.67 10.38 4.96
C GLY A 659 -11.75 11.78 4.35
N SER A 660 -12.55 11.98 3.28
CA SER A 660 -12.75 13.26 2.61
C SER A 660 -14.18 13.76 2.79
N GLU A 661 -14.36 15.07 2.73
CA GLU A 661 -15.68 15.72 2.68
C GLU A 661 -15.65 16.84 1.64
N PHE A 662 -16.77 17.05 0.97
CA PHE A 662 -16.90 18.04 -0.09
C PHE A 662 -18.13 18.93 0.16
N ASP A 663 -18.05 20.19 -0.22
CA ASP A 663 -19.17 21.13 -0.04
C ASP A 663 -20.39 20.67 -0.84
N THR A 664 -20.19 20.29 -2.11
CA THR A 664 -21.23 19.77 -2.99
C THR A 664 -20.84 18.40 -3.51
N VAL A 665 -21.71 17.43 -3.34
CA VAL A 665 -21.54 16.06 -3.85
C VAL A 665 -22.67 15.74 -4.83
N LEU A 666 -22.31 15.04 -5.92
CA LEU A 666 -23.27 14.47 -6.86
C LEU A 666 -23.04 12.96 -6.95
N ILE A 667 -24.11 12.18 -6.80
CA ILE A 667 -24.09 10.72 -6.85
C ILE A 667 -24.99 10.26 -8.00
N PRO A 668 -24.43 9.66 -9.07
CA PRO A 668 -25.24 8.98 -10.08
C PRO A 668 -25.81 7.68 -9.50
N LEU A 669 -27.10 7.45 -9.70
CA LEU A 669 -27.83 6.27 -9.22
C LEU A 669 -28.41 5.51 -10.41
N VAL A 670 -27.79 4.41 -10.81
CA VAL A 670 -28.24 3.59 -11.94
C VAL A 670 -28.19 2.10 -11.61
N ASN A 671 -29.22 1.37 -12.01
CA ASN A 671 -29.33 -0.07 -11.79
C ASN A 671 -28.19 -0.87 -12.45
N GLN A 672 -27.53 -0.30 -13.47
CA GLN A 672 -26.35 -0.88 -14.13
C GLN A 672 -25.15 -1.10 -13.19
N TYR A 673 -25.11 -0.43 -12.05
CA TYR A 673 -24.04 -0.66 -11.06
C TYR A 673 -24.15 -2.02 -10.35
N GLY A 674 -25.29 -2.71 -10.48
CA GLY A 674 -25.45 -4.11 -10.09
C GLY A 674 -25.07 -4.39 -8.64
N LYS A 675 -24.03 -5.22 -8.45
CA LYS A 675 -23.54 -5.61 -7.12
C LYS A 675 -22.91 -4.45 -6.31
N MET A 676 -22.59 -3.34 -6.97
CA MET A 676 -22.07 -2.16 -6.26
C MET A 676 -23.17 -1.31 -5.60
N LEU A 677 -24.45 -1.67 -5.79
CA LEU A 677 -25.57 -1.05 -5.08
C LEU A 677 -25.79 -1.77 -3.75
N TYR A 678 -25.15 -1.28 -2.70
CA TYR A 678 -25.30 -1.77 -1.32
C TYR A 678 -25.25 -0.63 -0.30
N ARG A 679 -25.88 -0.86 0.86
CA ARG A 679 -26.18 0.16 1.87
C ARG A 679 -24.96 0.96 2.33
N LYS A 680 -23.89 0.30 2.78
CA LYS A 680 -22.69 0.98 3.29
C LYS A 680 -22.01 1.86 2.23
N LEU A 681 -22.08 1.47 0.94
CA LEU A 681 -21.50 2.28 -0.13
C LEU A 681 -22.26 3.59 -0.31
N ILE A 682 -23.60 3.52 -0.43
CA ILE A 682 -24.42 4.71 -0.60
C ILE A 682 -24.39 5.59 0.65
N TYR A 683 -24.45 4.99 1.84
CA TYR A 683 -24.27 5.72 3.09
C TYR A 683 -22.94 6.50 3.11
N THR A 684 -21.85 5.83 2.75
CA THR A 684 -20.53 6.48 2.68
C THR A 684 -20.53 7.64 1.69
N ALA A 685 -21.13 7.47 0.50
CA ALA A 685 -21.19 8.52 -0.51
C ALA A 685 -22.02 9.74 -0.04
N VAL A 686 -23.20 9.51 0.52
CA VAL A 686 -24.10 10.55 1.07
C VAL A 686 -23.39 11.36 2.17
N THR A 687 -22.69 10.67 3.07
CA THR A 687 -22.00 11.28 4.21
C THR A 687 -20.75 12.09 3.81
N ARG A 688 -20.36 12.12 2.52
CA ARG A 688 -19.28 12.99 2.02
C ARG A 688 -19.74 14.41 1.75
N ALA A 689 -21.05 14.66 1.65
CA ALA A 689 -21.59 15.99 1.39
C ALA A 689 -21.69 16.83 2.67
N LYS A 690 -21.18 18.08 2.61
CA LYS A 690 -21.27 19.05 3.71
C LYS A 690 -22.47 19.98 3.59
N LYS A 691 -22.70 20.56 2.40
CA LYS A 691 -23.68 21.63 2.17
C LYS A 691 -24.76 21.19 1.20
N LYS A 692 -24.42 20.48 0.13
CA LYS A 692 -25.38 20.13 -0.92
C LYS A 692 -25.12 18.74 -1.48
N LEU A 693 -26.20 17.99 -1.67
CA LEU A 693 -26.19 16.66 -2.25
C LEU A 693 -27.17 16.58 -3.42
N TYR A 694 -26.64 16.18 -4.57
CA TYR A 694 -27.44 15.80 -5.73
C TYR A 694 -27.47 14.29 -5.89
N LEU A 695 -28.63 13.71 -6.02
CA LEU A 695 -28.85 12.32 -6.41
C LEU A 695 -29.47 12.34 -7.81
N VAL A 696 -28.80 11.77 -8.81
CA VAL A 696 -29.23 11.83 -10.22
C VAL A 696 -29.40 10.43 -10.76
N GLY A 697 -30.61 10.07 -11.20
CA GLY A 697 -30.85 8.76 -11.80
C GLY A 697 -32.15 8.09 -11.36
N GLU A 698 -32.08 6.79 -11.13
CA GLU A 698 -33.22 5.90 -10.88
C GLU A 698 -33.40 5.69 -9.36
N ILE A 699 -34.62 5.98 -8.85
CA ILE A 699 -34.96 5.77 -7.44
C ILE A 699 -34.83 4.29 -7.05
N SER A 700 -35.21 3.39 -7.97
CA SER A 700 -35.10 1.94 -7.77
C SER A 700 -33.66 1.47 -7.52
N ALA A 701 -32.65 2.19 -8.03
CA ALA A 701 -31.24 1.91 -7.73
C ALA A 701 -30.89 2.27 -6.28
N LEU A 702 -31.46 3.35 -5.74
CA LEU A 702 -31.29 3.73 -4.35
C LEU A 702 -31.99 2.73 -3.42
N GLU A 703 -33.24 2.38 -3.70
CA GLU A 703 -34.02 1.38 -2.95
C GLU A 703 -33.28 0.04 -2.90
N LYS A 704 -32.82 -0.43 -4.06
CA LYS A 704 -32.01 -1.66 -4.17
C LYS A 704 -30.75 -1.59 -3.32
N ALA A 705 -30.04 -0.46 -3.34
CA ALA A 705 -28.83 -0.31 -2.56
C ALA A 705 -29.11 -0.35 -1.05
N ILE A 706 -30.20 0.24 -0.60
CA ILE A 706 -30.59 0.27 0.81
C ILE A 706 -31.03 -1.10 1.31
N GLN A 707 -31.81 -1.82 0.51
CA GLN A 707 -32.25 -3.18 0.85
C GLN A 707 -31.10 -4.18 0.85
N ASN A 708 -30.07 -3.92 0.05
CA ASN A 708 -28.93 -4.82 -0.08
C ASN A 708 -27.93 -4.62 1.06
N ASN A 709 -28.08 -5.39 2.14
CA ASN A 709 -27.18 -5.42 3.28
C ASN A 709 -26.15 -6.57 3.20
N ASP A 710 -26.42 -7.57 2.33
CA ASP A 710 -25.75 -8.88 2.39
C ASP A 710 -24.46 -8.97 1.57
N VAL A 711 -24.17 -8.02 0.69
CA VAL A 711 -23.06 -8.14 -0.29
C VAL A 711 -21.68 -8.12 0.37
N ASN A 712 -21.58 -7.70 1.64
CA ASN A 712 -20.30 -7.57 2.33
C ASN A 712 -20.33 -8.06 3.80
N LEU A 713 -21.07 -9.12 4.11
CA LEU A 713 -20.93 -9.76 5.42
C LEU A 713 -19.55 -10.39 5.53
N ARG A 714 -18.64 -9.68 6.19
CA ARG A 714 -17.32 -10.19 6.50
C ARG A 714 -17.40 -11.26 7.58
N ARG A 715 -16.66 -12.33 7.39
CA ARG A 715 -16.54 -13.39 8.37
C ARG A 715 -15.26 -13.17 9.16
N THR A 716 -15.43 -12.89 10.45
CA THR A 716 -14.36 -12.64 11.41
C THR A 716 -14.56 -13.52 12.64
N THR A 717 -13.54 -13.66 13.47
CA THR A 717 -13.63 -14.36 14.77
C THR A 717 -13.26 -13.43 15.93
N LEU A 718 -12.88 -12.20 15.62
CA LEU A 718 -12.45 -11.24 16.63
C LEU A 718 -13.53 -10.96 17.68
N LYS A 719 -14.80 -10.89 17.27
CA LYS A 719 -15.93 -10.68 18.19
C LYS A 719 -16.00 -11.76 19.25
N GLU A 720 -15.96 -13.03 18.83
CA GLU A 720 -15.98 -14.20 19.74
C GLU A 720 -14.76 -14.20 20.66
N MET A 721 -13.57 -13.94 20.10
CA MET A 721 -12.33 -13.87 20.89
C MET A 721 -12.35 -12.75 21.92
N LEU A 722 -12.95 -11.58 21.62
CA LEU A 722 -13.12 -10.47 22.58
C LEU A 722 -14.03 -10.88 23.74
N ILE A 723 -15.16 -11.56 23.43
CA ILE A 723 -16.10 -12.05 24.44
C ILE A 723 -15.40 -13.04 25.37
N GLU A 724 -14.67 -14.00 24.82
CA GLU A 724 -13.95 -15.02 25.59
C GLU A 724 -12.87 -14.40 26.47
N ASN A 725 -12.04 -13.51 25.96
CA ASN A 725 -10.91 -12.94 26.70
C ASN A 725 -11.29 -11.87 27.71
N ILE A 726 -12.47 -11.24 27.59
CA ILE A 726 -12.87 -10.14 28.48
C ILE A 726 -13.97 -10.58 29.46
N LYS A 727 -14.97 -11.37 29.02
CA LYS A 727 -16.09 -11.78 29.87
C LYS A 727 -15.79 -13.00 30.76
N ASN A 728 -14.83 -13.85 30.38
CA ASN A 728 -14.45 -15.05 31.14
C ASN A 728 -13.40 -14.78 32.24
N VAL A 729 -13.23 -13.56 32.63
CA VAL A 729 -12.40 -13.05 33.72
C VAL A 729 -13.24 -12.12 34.59
#